data_8b40ab8939f0fc5e2031f82b85ec8354
#
_entry.id   8b40ab8939f0fc5e2031f82b85ec8354
#
_cell.length_a   1.000
_cell.length_b   1.000
_cell.length_c   1.000
_cell.angle_alpha   90.00
_cell.angle_beta   90.00
_cell.angle_gamma   90.00
#
_symmetry.space_group_name_H-M   'P 1'
#
loop_
_entity.id
_entity.type
_entity.pdbx_description
1 polymer ?
#
loop_
_entity_poly.entity_id
_entity_poly.type
_entity_poly.pdbx_seq_one_letter_code
_entity_poly.pdbx_strand_id
1 'polypeptide(L)'
;MNTPSQSVDPGLLSGACTEVEIILDEITNDDGLLLSAVRSPESFPEKLRDYAAGRRMNVESAAEPYFDELIEAVATQYAAFAPWSPRFQIEAFKSILSGIDEIQENSRRSLDAHAVTHDKLDTLSSKLAEVAHHENKPSRVFFGSRPNVATGSNFVERVEQHQLNDLIADPTQRRTVLVGMRGCGKTQLASTLAQQCEDAHWILVAWVNSGSRDSITSDLVELAKELKIDTSDQPTQEQVIARCLNYLRTSEASDRLVVFDNVEDINDLRGLVPTGDGLRVLATTTNRTGWEHQGWKSIQVGVFDRKSSISYLLTVTDSADREAASTLSDRLGDLPLALAQAAATARNGNLSLARYLKRLDCYRSERVIRPVPGDYYTDDVATALCMAIEDALDNLEDGTKQAARYILGALALLAESGVPTRWLDLMSEEHDEQELQDHDRGVDEDAHDALTELLHKSIVQQSADKTTTMLHRLQAQAFRESWDENEATEAYESAAILLRKVDVDRFPRNATDSRRQEVNYLIEQLHIAGAQKYSLELFADQRVRDRLVSTLVRATDLGLANKALYLRDVVEYIHNLLGPERIECLKFHNGIAHAYEDAGYLTEAITMYEQLITDSKRLLGNSSETTSTLRNNLAGTYVAVGRLNEGITIYEEVVSNRTAAVS
;
A
#
# COMPACT_ATOMS: atom_id res chain seq x y z
N MET A 1 -16.52 -31.93 50.73
CA MET A 1 -17.81 -31.48 51.25
C MET A 1 -18.57 -30.92 50.05
N ASN A 2 -19.61 -31.62 49.63
CA ASN A 2 -20.44 -31.22 48.48
C ASN A 2 -21.25 -29.98 48.88
N THR A 3 -20.97 -28.85 48.26
CA THR A 3 -21.89 -27.73 48.22
C THR A 3 -22.99 -28.05 47.21
N PRO A 4 -24.28 -27.84 47.51
CA PRO A 4 -25.36 -28.10 46.57
C PRO A 4 -25.29 -27.10 45.43
N SER A 5 -25.34 -27.59 44.19
CA SER A 5 -25.54 -26.77 42.99
C SER A 5 -26.85 -25.98 43.12
N GLN A 6 -26.77 -24.71 43.47
CA GLN A 6 -27.90 -23.81 43.30
C GLN A 6 -28.16 -23.65 41.80
N SER A 7 -29.36 -24.00 41.37
CA SER A 7 -29.81 -23.71 40.00
C SER A 7 -29.80 -22.20 39.78
N VAL A 8 -29.02 -21.75 38.84
CA VAL A 8 -28.91 -20.33 38.46
C VAL A 8 -30.19 -19.90 37.76
N ASP A 9 -30.79 -18.79 38.18
CA ASP A 9 -31.90 -18.18 37.47
C ASP A 9 -31.39 -17.55 36.17
N PRO A 10 -31.82 -18.06 34.97
CA PRO A 10 -31.36 -17.53 33.67
C PRO A 10 -31.67 -16.04 33.49
N GLY A 11 -32.73 -15.51 34.11
CA GLY A 11 -33.08 -14.10 34.03
C GLY A 11 -32.08 -13.21 34.74
N LEU A 12 -31.63 -13.62 35.93
CA LEU A 12 -30.66 -12.89 36.74
C LEU A 12 -29.28 -12.88 36.06
N LEU A 13 -28.85 -14.01 35.48
CA LEU A 13 -27.59 -14.08 34.73
C LEU A 13 -27.66 -13.23 33.46
N SER A 14 -28.79 -13.24 32.74
CA SER A 14 -28.97 -12.39 31.55
C SER A 14 -28.89 -10.90 31.90
N GLY A 15 -29.45 -10.47 33.03
CA GLY A 15 -29.34 -9.09 33.50
C GLY A 15 -27.91 -8.68 33.84
N ALA A 16 -27.16 -9.56 34.51
CA ALA A 16 -25.75 -9.33 34.81
C ALA A 16 -24.90 -9.23 33.55
N CYS A 17 -25.10 -10.13 32.56
CA CYS A 17 -24.41 -10.07 31.27
C CYS A 17 -24.70 -8.76 30.52
N THR A 18 -25.93 -8.31 30.48
CA THR A 18 -26.32 -7.05 29.82
C THR A 18 -25.57 -5.84 30.39
N GLU A 19 -25.45 -5.73 31.71
CA GLU A 19 -24.72 -4.62 32.33
C GLU A 19 -23.20 -4.72 32.09
N VAL A 20 -22.63 -5.93 32.02
CA VAL A 20 -21.22 -6.13 31.67
C VAL A 20 -20.97 -5.75 30.22
N GLU A 21 -21.86 -6.13 29.29
CA GLU A 21 -21.78 -5.73 27.87
C GLU A 21 -21.82 -4.21 27.74
N ILE A 22 -22.72 -3.52 28.42
CA ILE A 22 -22.81 -2.06 28.39
C ILE A 22 -21.50 -1.43 28.87
N ILE A 23 -20.92 -1.94 29.96
CA ILE A 23 -19.63 -1.46 30.47
C ILE A 23 -18.52 -1.64 29.43
N LEU A 24 -18.43 -2.80 28.79
CA LEU A 24 -17.41 -3.11 27.82
C LEU A 24 -17.61 -2.31 26.52
N ASP A 25 -18.86 -2.10 26.10
CA ASP A 25 -19.20 -1.24 24.96
C ASP A 25 -18.86 0.22 25.23
N GLU A 26 -19.14 0.74 26.42
CA GLU A 26 -18.75 2.10 26.78
C GLU A 26 -17.24 2.27 26.80
N ILE A 27 -16.49 1.29 27.30
CA ILE A 27 -15.02 1.30 27.28
C ILE A 27 -14.50 1.23 25.84
N THR A 28 -15.13 0.43 24.97
CA THR A 28 -14.71 0.27 23.56
C THR A 28 -15.03 1.49 22.71
N ASN A 29 -16.10 2.20 23.02
CA ASN A 29 -16.54 3.39 22.30
C ASN A 29 -15.96 4.70 22.88
N ASP A 30 -15.35 4.66 24.06
CA ASP A 30 -14.60 5.78 24.64
C ASP A 30 -13.13 5.66 24.26
N ASP A 31 -12.71 6.41 23.23
CA ASP A 31 -11.33 6.45 22.73
C ASP A 31 -10.30 6.72 23.85
N GLY A 32 -10.67 7.47 24.87
CA GLY A 32 -9.80 7.78 26.01
C GLY A 32 -9.61 6.58 26.95
N LEU A 33 -10.66 5.83 27.23
CA LEU A 33 -10.63 4.65 28.11
C LEU A 33 -9.94 3.47 27.40
N LEU A 34 -10.27 3.21 26.14
CA LEU A 34 -9.64 2.17 25.34
C LEU A 34 -8.13 2.43 25.15
N LEU A 35 -7.75 3.66 24.80
CA LEU A 35 -6.34 4.07 24.71
C LEU A 35 -5.62 3.97 26.06
N SER A 36 -6.29 4.27 27.16
CA SER A 36 -5.73 4.09 28.51
C SER A 36 -5.53 2.62 28.83
N ALA A 37 -6.46 1.73 28.46
CA ALA A 37 -6.33 0.29 28.64
C ALA A 37 -5.14 -0.27 27.85
N VAL A 38 -4.99 0.16 26.58
CA VAL A 38 -3.90 -0.27 25.71
C VAL A 38 -2.54 0.28 26.12
N ARG A 39 -2.48 1.53 26.64
CA ARG A 39 -1.21 2.16 27.10
C ARG A 39 -0.71 1.66 28.46
N SER A 40 -1.61 1.24 29.32
CA SER A 40 -1.28 0.74 30.67
C SER A 40 -2.12 -0.49 31.00
N PRO A 41 -1.88 -1.62 30.28
CA PRO A 41 -2.71 -2.82 30.39
C PRO A 41 -2.70 -3.43 31.79
N GLU A 42 -1.63 -3.27 32.56
CA GLU A 42 -1.54 -3.73 33.95
C GLU A 42 -2.50 -2.99 34.89
N SER A 43 -2.89 -1.77 34.57
CA SER A 43 -3.82 -0.96 35.38
C SER A 43 -5.28 -1.13 34.96
N PHE A 44 -5.55 -1.78 33.82
CA PHE A 44 -6.92 -1.93 33.29
C PHE A 44 -7.84 -2.76 34.20
N PRO A 45 -7.42 -3.91 34.78
CA PRO A 45 -8.27 -4.68 35.68
C PRO A 45 -8.78 -3.87 36.88
N GLU A 46 -7.94 -3.00 37.45
CA GLU A 46 -8.32 -2.12 38.55
C GLU A 46 -9.36 -1.07 38.10
N LYS A 47 -9.11 -0.42 36.97
CA LYS A 47 -10.05 0.56 36.37
C LYS A 47 -11.39 -0.06 36.00
N LEU A 48 -11.38 -1.28 35.46
CA LEU A 48 -12.62 -2.01 35.15
C LEU A 48 -13.43 -2.29 36.39
N ARG A 49 -12.80 -2.72 37.48
CA ARG A 49 -13.48 -2.94 38.78
C ARG A 49 -14.05 -1.65 39.35
N ASP A 50 -13.29 -0.55 39.28
CA ASP A 50 -13.77 0.77 39.76
C ASP A 50 -14.97 1.26 38.93
N TYR A 51 -14.93 1.09 37.61
CA TYR A 51 -16.00 1.47 36.71
C TYR A 51 -17.27 0.61 36.95
N ALA A 52 -17.06 -0.70 37.08
CA ALA A 52 -18.13 -1.66 37.39
C ALA A 52 -18.78 -1.39 38.75
N ALA A 53 -18.01 -0.98 39.77
CA ALA A 53 -18.53 -0.64 41.09
C ALA A 53 -19.55 0.51 41.02
N GLY A 54 -19.35 1.50 40.14
CA GLY A 54 -20.29 2.59 39.90
C GLY A 54 -21.59 2.15 39.23
N ARG A 55 -21.59 1.05 38.48
CA ARG A 55 -22.77 0.51 37.77
C ARG A 55 -23.46 -0.64 38.47
N ARG A 56 -22.87 -1.17 39.52
CA ARG A 56 -23.44 -2.28 40.30
C ARG A 56 -24.88 -2.01 40.79
N MET A 57 -25.22 -0.73 41.06
CA MET A 57 -26.57 -0.32 41.48
C MET A 57 -27.63 -0.52 40.39
N ASN A 58 -27.27 -0.75 39.13
CA ASN A 58 -28.19 -1.02 38.02
C ASN A 58 -28.55 -2.50 37.92
N VAL A 59 -27.86 -3.36 38.66
CA VAL A 59 -28.07 -4.81 38.67
C VAL A 59 -29.03 -5.16 39.83
N GLU A 60 -29.97 -6.06 39.57
CA GLU A 60 -30.83 -6.57 40.66
C GLU A 60 -29.97 -7.24 41.75
N SER A 61 -30.30 -7.00 43.02
CA SER A 61 -29.50 -7.48 44.16
C SER A 61 -29.27 -9.01 44.16
N ALA A 62 -30.18 -9.78 43.55
CA ALA A 62 -30.04 -11.22 43.39
C ALA A 62 -29.05 -11.60 42.25
N ALA A 63 -28.80 -10.69 41.30
CA ALA A 63 -27.85 -10.88 40.18
C ALA A 63 -26.45 -10.32 40.45
N GLU A 64 -26.27 -9.52 41.52
CA GLU A 64 -24.97 -8.93 41.87
C GLU A 64 -23.81 -9.94 41.96
N PRO A 65 -23.98 -11.16 42.54
CA PRO A 65 -22.89 -12.12 42.58
C PRO A 65 -22.42 -12.56 41.21
N TYR A 66 -23.34 -12.70 40.22
CA TYR A 66 -22.99 -13.07 38.83
C TYR A 66 -22.33 -11.93 38.10
N PHE A 67 -22.74 -10.70 38.34
CA PHE A 67 -22.12 -9.50 37.79
C PHE A 67 -20.66 -9.39 38.30
N ASP A 68 -20.45 -9.53 39.60
CA ASP A 68 -19.12 -9.47 40.20
C ASP A 68 -18.20 -10.61 39.66
N GLU A 69 -18.73 -11.82 39.48
CA GLU A 69 -18.00 -12.96 38.92
C GLU A 69 -17.63 -12.73 37.45
N LEU A 70 -18.50 -12.15 36.64
CA LEU A 70 -18.22 -11.82 35.23
C LEU A 70 -17.17 -10.69 35.11
N ILE A 71 -17.29 -9.63 35.92
CA ILE A 71 -16.29 -8.55 35.95
C ILE A 71 -14.89 -9.08 36.33
N GLU A 72 -14.84 -9.95 37.33
CA GLU A 72 -13.60 -10.54 37.80
C GLU A 72 -12.99 -11.50 36.75
N ALA A 73 -13.83 -12.26 36.06
CA ALA A 73 -13.43 -13.11 34.96
C ALA A 73 -12.83 -12.28 33.79
N VAL A 74 -13.50 -11.19 33.38
CA VAL A 74 -13.01 -10.26 32.34
C VAL A 74 -11.70 -9.61 32.78
N ALA A 75 -11.61 -9.11 34.01
CA ALA A 75 -10.41 -8.50 34.56
C ALA A 75 -9.21 -9.49 34.58
N THR A 76 -9.46 -10.72 35.01
CA THR A 76 -8.45 -11.78 35.06
C THR A 76 -7.98 -12.20 33.68
N GLN A 77 -8.90 -12.39 32.75
CA GLN A 77 -8.58 -12.69 31.35
C GLN A 77 -7.76 -11.57 30.72
N TYR A 78 -8.17 -10.32 30.91
CA TYR A 78 -7.41 -9.18 30.37
C TYR A 78 -6.00 -9.08 30.96
N ALA A 79 -5.84 -9.30 32.27
CA ALA A 79 -4.53 -9.30 32.93
C ALA A 79 -3.58 -10.36 32.36
N ALA A 80 -4.10 -11.50 31.91
CA ALA A 80 -3.31 -12.54 31.27
C ALA A 80 -2.74 -12.08 29.90
N PHE A 81 -3.35 -11.09 29.26
CA PHE A 81 -2.91 -10.53 27.96
C PHE A 81 -2.15 -9.20 28.09
N ALA A 82 -2.00 -8.66 29.29
CA ALA A 82 -1.27 -7.41 29.53
C ALA A 82 0.14 -7.33 28.90
N PRO A 83 0.92 -8.42 28.79
CA PRO A 83 2.23 -8.42 28.13
C PRO A 83 2.18 -8.36 26.59
N TRP A 84 0.99 -8.48 25.98
CA TRP A 84 0.83 -8.63 24.53
C TRP A 84 0.70 -7.29 23.82
N SER A 85 0.86 -7.31 22.46
CA SER A 85 0.77 -6.10 21.66
C SER A 85 -0.60 -5.42 21.76
N PRO A 86 -0.71 -4.09 21.57
CA PRO A 86 -1.98 -3.35 21.59
C PRO A 86 -3.06 -3.93 20.66
N ARG A 87 -2.67 -4.41 19.49
CA ARG A 87 -3.59 -5.02 18.52
C ARG A 87 -4.17 -6.33 19.06
N PHE A 88 -3.35 -7.15 19.67
CA PHE A 88 -3.78 -8.40 20.28
C PHE A 88 -4.73 -8.14 21.47
N GLN A 89 -4.45 -7.13 22.28
CA GLN A 89 -5.32 -6.74 23.41
C GLN A 89 -6.70 -6.32 22.93
N ILE A 90 -6.79 -5.57 21.82
CA ILE A 90 -8.08 -5.18 21.20
C ILE A 90 -8.83 -6.41 20.66
N GLU A 91 -8.14 -7.34 20.01
CA GLU A 91 -8.76 -8.57 19.49
C GLU A 91 -9.19 -9.51 20.61
N ALA A 92 -8.40 -9.63 21.68
CA ALA A 92 -8.76 -10.37 22.87
C ALA A 92 -9.99 -9.76 23.56
N PHE A 93 -10.07 -8.43 23.62
CA PHE A 93 -11.22 -7.72 24.18
C PHE A 93 -12.50 -7.98 23.37
N LYS A 94 -12.44 -7.92 22.04
CA LYS A 94 -13.56 -8.26 21.14
C LYS A 94 -13.97 -9.73 21.28
N SER A 95 -13.04 -10.64 21.50
CA SER A 95 -13.33 -12.07 21.71
C SER A 95 -14.01 -12.32 23.06
N ILE A 96 -13.64 -11.57 24.10
CA ILE A 96 -14.32 -11.60 25.42
C ILE A 96 -15.75 -11.11 25.28
N LEU A 97 -15.99 -9.98 24.58
CA LEU A 97 -17.33 -9.45 24.29
C LEU A 97 -18.20 -10.50 23.58
N SER A 98 -17.70 -11.09 22.48
CA SER A 98 -18.42 -12.14 21.75
C SER A 98 -18.74 -13.37 22.61
N GLY A 99 -17.89 -13.68 23.58
CA GLY A 99 -18.11 -14.77 24.53
C GLY A 99 -19.22 -14.46 25.55
N ILE A 100 -19.34 -13.21 25.98
CA ILE A 100 -20.41 -12.75 26.88
C ILE A 100 -21.76 -12.79 26.15
N ASP A 101 -21.83 -12.34 24.89
CA ASP A 101 -22.99 -12.46 24.00
C ASP A 101 -23.47 -13.92 23.91
N GLU A 102 -22.54 -14.87 23.73
CA GLU A 102 -22.85 -16.28 23.63
C GLU A 102 -23.35 -16.88 24.97
N ILE A 103 -22.83 -16.43 26.10
CA ILE A 103 -23.29 -16.79 27.43
C ILE A 103 -24.73 -16.27 27.64
N GLN A 104 -25.00 -15.02 27.25
CA GLN A 104 -26.33 -14.41 27.36
C GLN A 104 -27.36 -15.15 26.49
N GLU A 105 -27.04 -15.50 25.26
CA GLU A 105 -27.90 -16.27 24.34
C GLU A 105 -28.20 -17.68 24.88
N ASN A 106 -27.20 -18.35 25.47
CA ASN A 106 -27.36 -19.69 26.01
C ASN A 106 -28.08 -19.71 27.37
N SER A 107 -27.90 -18.69 28.19
CA SER A 107 -28.66 -18.58 29.46
C SER A 107 -30.16 -18.40 29.21
N ARG A 108 -30.56 -17.80 28.08
CA ARG A 108 -31.96 -17.76 27.62
C ARG A 108 -32.52 -19.13 27.21
N ARG A 109 -31.64 -20.11 26.92
CA ARG A 109 -32.02 -21.44 26.38
C ARG A 109 -31.85 -22.61 27.34
N SER A 110 -31.24 -22.45 28.54
CA SER A 110 -30.86 -23.58 29.41
C SER A 110 -31.12 -23.36 30.88
N LEU A 111 -31.53 -24.47 31.57
CA LEU A 111 -31.81 -24.54 32.99
C LEU A 111 -30.57 -24.75 33.90
N ASP A 112 -29.37 -24.95 33.30
CA ASP A 112 -28.10 -25.20 34.01
C ASP A 112 -27.02 -24.18 33.66
N ALA A 113 -27.33 -22.92 33.86
CA ALA A 113 -26.51 -21.80 33.41
C ALA A 113 -25.12 -21.70 34.08
N HIS A 114 -24.96 -22.20 35.31
CA HIS A 114 -23.67 -22.07 36.04
C HIS A 114 -22.59 -22.97 35.49
N ALA A 115 -22.89 -24.23 35.15
CA ALA A 115 -21.98 -25.15 34.56
C ALA A 115 -21.57 -24.72 33.13
N VAL A 116 -22.52 -24.14 32.37
CA VAL A 116 -22.28 -23.62 31.01
C VAL A 116 -21.39 -22.38 31.01
N THR A 117 -21.52 -21.51 32.01
CA THR A 117 -20.71 -20.28 32.10
C THR A 117 -19.26 -20.60 32.42
N HIS A 118 -18.98 -21.51 33.35
CA HIS A 118 -17.60 -21.92 33.69
C HIS A 118 -16.94 -22.67 32.53
N ASP A 119 -17.65 -23.61 31.90
CA ASP A 119 -17.14 -24.39 30.77
C ASP A 119 -16.83 -23.50 29.54
N LYS A 120 -17.63 -22.43 29.34
CA LYS A 120 -17.38 -21.48 28.24
C LYS A 120 -16.29 -20.48 28.51
N LEU A 121 -16.14 -19.99 29.74
CA LEU A 121 -15.00 -19.20 30.16
C LEU A 121 -13.70 -20.01 30.06
N ASP A 122 -13.73 -21.29 30.43
CA ASP A 122 -12.59 -22.20 30.26
C ASP A 122 -12.34 -22.49 28.77
N THR A 123 -13.38 -22.61 27.94
CA THR A 123 -13.28 -22.74 26.48
C THR A 123 -12.73 -21.47 25.81
N LEU A 124 -13.13 -20.29 26.26
CA LEU A 124 -12.58 -19.01 25.82
C LEU A 124 -11.10 -18.87 26.25
N SER A 125 -10.80 -19.24 27.50
CA SER A 125 -9.43 -19.28 27.98
C SER A 125 -8.55 -20.22 27.17
N SER A 126 -9.07 -21.40 26.81
CA SER A 126 -8.38 -22.37 25.96
C SER A 126 -8.22 -21.90 24.53
N LYS A 127 -9.25 -21.29 23.92
CA LYS A 127 -9.16 -20.69 22.57
C LYS A 127 -8.17 -19.52 22.54
N LEU A 128 -8.18 -18.67 23.56
CA LEU A 128 -7.23 -17.57 23.70
C LEU A 128 -5.82 -18.10 23.97
N ALA A 129 -5.67 -19.18 24.74
CA ALA A 129 -4.38 -19.85 24.90
C ALA A 129 -3.89 -20.52 23.60
N GLU A 130 -4.78 -21.07 22.76
CA GLU A 130 -4.45 -21.55 21.43
C GLU A 130 -4.01 -20.43 20.49
N VAL A 131 -4.68 -19.26 20.53
CA VAL A 131 -4.27 -18.06 19.78
C VAL A 131 -2.92 -17.58 20.30
N ALA A 132 -2.71 -17.55 21.62
CA ALA A 132 -1.44 -17.22 22.24
C ALA A 132 -0.32 -18.22 21.91
N HIS A 133 -0.63 -19.53 21.82
CA HIS A 133 0.32 -20.55 21.36
C HIS A 133 0.62 -20.47 19.85
N HIS A 134 -0.32 -19.95 19.04
CA HIS A 134 -0.05 -19.65 17.63
C HIS A 134 0.87 -18.44 17.46
N GLU A 135 0.83 -17.46 18.37
CA GLU A 135 1.74 -16.30 18.33
C GLU A 135 3.14 -16.56 18.89
N ASN A 136 3.39 -17.66 19.60
CA ASN A 136 4.75 -18.12 19.93
C ASN A 136 5.49 -18.79 18.74
N LYS A 137 4.83 -18.99 17.60
CA LYS A 137 5.54 -19.05 16.32
C LYS A 137 5.83 -17.60 15.91
N PRO A 138 7.09 -17.26 15.57
CA PRO A 138 7.41 -15.92 15.10
C PRO A 138 6.39 -15.51 14.05
N SER A 139 5.70 -14.38 14.26
CA SER A 139 4.64 -13.93 13.35
C SER A 139 5.27 -13.76 11.99
N ARG A 140 4.77 -14.50 10.99
CA ARG A 140 5.26 -14.40 9.62
C ARG A 140 4.87 -13.04 9.08
N VAL A 141 5.83 -12.33 8.51
CA VAL A 141 5.61 -11.04 7.90
C VAL A 141 5.81 -11.17 6.39
N PHE A 142 4.75 -10.94 5.65
CA PHE A 142 4.78 -10.79 4.20
C PHE A 142 4.48 -9.34 3.89
N PHE A 143 5.44 -8.65 3.29
CA PHE A 143 5.38 -7.22 3.07
C PHE A 143 5.58 -6.88 1.58
N GLY A 144 4.81 -5.91 1.10
CA GLY A 144 4.90 -5.36 -0.24
C GLY A 144 4.15 -6.16 -1.31
N SER A 145 3.79 -5.48 -2.39
CA SER A 145 2.99 -6.04 -3.49
C SER A 145 3.88 -6.60 -4.59
N ARG A 146 4.19 -7.88 -4.53
CA ARG A 146 4.91 -8.56 -5.59
C ARG A 146 3.99 -8.99 -6.73
N PRO A 147 4.45 -9.05 -7.99
CA PRO A 147 3.67 -9.57 -9.11
C PRO A 147 3.30 -11.03 -8.92
N ASN A 148 2.16 -11.42 -9.49
CA ASN A 148 1.75 -12.82 -9.54
C ASN A 148 2.77 -13.67 -10.29
N VAL A 149 2.95 -14.90 -9.86
CA VAL A 149 3.83 -15.88 -10.50
C VAL A 149 3.10 -16.52 -11.68
N ALA A 150 3.77 -16.59 -12.82
CA ALA A 150 3.26 -17.36 -13.95
C ALA A 150 3.17 -18.85 -13.59
N THR A 151 2.06 -19.50 -13.91
CA THR A 151 1.78 -20.91 -13.57
C THR A 151 1.39 -21.72 -14.80
N GLY A 152 1.52 -23.04 -14.72
CA GLY A 152 1.09 -23.98 -15.76
C GLY A 152 1.84 -23.80 -17.07
N SER A 153 1.11 -23.74 -18.20
CA SER A 153 1.68 -23.59 -19.55
C SER A 153 2.39 -22.26 -19.78
N ASN A 154 2.14 -21.27 -18.94
CA ASN A 154 2.74 -19.95 -19.02
C ASN A 154 4.11 -19.88 -18.30
N PHE A 155 4.52 -20.93 -17.61
CA PHE A 155 5.80 -20.97 -16.90
C PHE A 155 6.83 -21.74 -17.74
N VAL A 156 8.03 -21.14 -17.89
CA VAL A 156 9.19 -21.75 -18.51
C VAL A 156 10.28 -21.90 -17.47
N GLU A 157 10.65 -23.14 -17.17
CA GLU A 157 11.74 -23.43 -16.26
C GLU A 157 13.09 -22.97 -16.88
N ARG A 158 13.92 -22.32 -16.08
CA ARG A 158 15.15 -21.66 -16.54
C ARG A 158 16.35 -22.05 -15.70
N VAL A 159 17.51 -22.06 -16.32
CA VAL A 159 18.79 -22.31 -15.62
C VAL A 159 19.02 -21.28 -14.52
N GLU A 160 18.66 -20.02 -14.76
CA GLU A 160 18.80 -18.93 -13.79
C GLU A 160 17.95 -19.17 -12.52
N GLN A 161 16.80 -19.87 -12.62
CA GLN A 161 16.00 -20.26 -11.47
C GLN A 161 16.74 -21.25 -10.58
N HIS A 162 17.39 -22.26 -11.18
CA HIS A 162 18.19 -23.22 -10.40
C HIS A 162 19.40 -22.53 -9.76
N GLN A 163 20.11 -21.67 -10.50
CA GLN A 163 21.22 -20.89 -9.95
C GLN A 163 20.78 -20.01 -8.78
N LEU A 164 19.60 -19.38 -8.87
CA LEU A 164 19.05 -18.55 -7.83
C LEU A 164 18.70 -19.40 -6.59
N ASN A 165 18.07 -20.56 -6.77
CA ASN A 165 17.72 -21.48 -5.69
C ASN A 165 18.98 -21.99 -4.97
N ASP A 166 20.03 -22.36 -5.71
CA ASP A 166 21.31 -22.81 -5.15
C ASP A 166 21.97 -21.71 -4.32
N LEU A 167 21.98 -20.46 -4.80
CA LEU A 167 22.57 -19.33 -4.09
C LEU A 167 21.77 -18.96 -2.82
N ILE A 168 20.46 -19.06 -2.87
CA ILE A 168 19.61 -18.81 -1.69
C ILE A 168 19.77 -19.93 -0.64
N ALA A 169 19.99 -21.16 -1.07
CA ALA A 169 20.28 -22.29 -0.18
C ALA A 169 21.67 -22.18 0.48
N ASP A 170 22.62 -21.49 -0.13
CA ASP A 170 23.97 -21.29 0.43
C ASP A 170 23.96 -20.23 1.54
N PRO A 171 24.24 -20.60 2.81
CA PRO A 171 24.24 -19.64 3.92
C PRO A 171 25.33 -18.58 3.84
N THR A 172 26.34 -18.79 3.00
CA THR A 172 27.45 -17.82 2.80
C THR A 172 27.09 -16.72 1.81
N GLN A 173 26.15 -16.98 0.90
CA GLN A 173 25.69 -16.02 -0.11
C GLN A 173 24.49 -15.22 0.42
N ARG A 174 24.77 -14.00 0.87
CA ARG A 174 23.76 -13.15 1.54
C ARG A 174 23.09 -12.18 0.58
N ARG A 175 23.75 -11.81 -0.52
CA ARG A 175 23.31 -10.79 -1.46
C ARG A 175 23.44 -11.30 -2.89
N THR A 176 22.30 -11.35 -3.57
CA THR A 176 22.23 -11.78 -4.98
C THR A 176 21.55 -10.70 -5.80
N VAL A 177 21.99 -10.47 -7.02
CA VAL A 177 21.37 -9.55 -7.96
C VAL A 177 21.06 -10.24 -9.27
N LEU A 178 19.83 -10.09 -9.75
CA LEU A 178 19.39 -10.49 -11.09
C LEU A 178 19.58 -9.32 -12.04
N VAL A 179 20.48 -9.48 -13.01
CA VAL A 179 20.82 -8.45 -13.98
C VAL A 179 20.37 -8.86 -15.36
N GLY A 180 19.67 -8.00 -16.08
CA GLY A 180 19.21 -8.30 -17.43
C GLY A 180 18.36 -7.17 -18.01
N MET A 181 18.04 -7.27 -19.30
CA MET A 181 17.20 -6.27 -19.97
C MET A 181 15.77 -6.28 -19.46
N ARG A 182 14.99 -5.22 -19.74
CA ARG A 182 13.56 -5.17 -19.41
C ARG A 182 12.80 -6.26 -20.17
N GLY A 183 11.80 -6.84 -19.54
CA GLY A 183 10.98 -7.89 -20.15
C GLY A 183 11.63 -9.29 -20.22
N CYS A 184 12.88 -9.48 -19.76
CA CYS A 184 13.53 -10.79 -19.75
C CYS A 184 13.09 -11.71 -18.58
N GLY A 185 12.27 -11.22 -17.65
CA GLY A 185 11.65 -12.03 -16.59
C GLY A 185 12.35 -12.00 -15.23
N LYS A 186 13.22 -11.01 -14.93
CA LYS A 186 13.89 -10.85 -13.61
C LYS A 186 12.90 -10.81 -12.44
N THR A 187 11.91 -9.93 -12.54
CA THR A 187 10.87 -9.76 -11.53
C THR A 187 10.04 -11.04 -11.35
N GLN A 188 9.78 -11.80 -12.43
CA GLN A 188 9.10 -13.10 -12.36
C GLN A 188 9.96 -14.15 -11.63
N LEU A 189 11.26 -14.20 -11.88
CA LEU A 189 12.20 -15.08 -11.16
C LEU A 189 12.25 -14.73 -9.67
N ALA A 190 12.33 -13.44 -9.34
CA ALA A 190 12.32 -12.96 -7.96
C ALA A 190 10.99 -13.27 -7.26
N SER A 191 9.84 -13.07 -7.95
CA SER A 191 8.51 -13.37 -7.42
C SER A 191 8.31 -14.87 -7.22
N THR A 192 8.82 -15.72 -8.12
CA THR A 192 8.81 -17.17 -7.97
C THR A 192 9.58 -17.61 -6.73
N LEU A 193 10.77 -17.03 -6.50
CA LEU A 193 11.53 -17.32 -5.29
C LEU A 193 10.81 -16.85 -4.03
N ALA A 194 10.25 -15.63 -4.04
CA ALA A 194 9.49 -15.11 -2.91
C ALA A 194 8.31 -16.03 -2.58
N GLN A 195 7.56 -16.51 -3.59
CA GLN A 195 6.49 -17.48 -3.40
C GLN A 195 7.01 -18.79 -2.79
N GLN A 196 8.12 -19.32 -3.28
CA GLN A 196 8.73 -20.53 -2.71
C GLN A 196 9.10 -20.35 -1.23
N CYS A 197 9.62 -19.17 -0.85
CA CYS A 197 9.93 -18.84 0.55
C CYS A 197 8.66 -18.73 1.40
N GLU A 198 7.60 -18.12 0.88
CA GLU A 198 6.28 -18.06 1.54
C GLU A 198 5.70 -19.45 1.76
N ASP A 199 5.71 -20.30 0.73
CA ASP A 199 5.24 -21.68 0.79
C ASP A 199 6.08 -22.55 1.73
N ALA A 200 7.39 -22.31 1.79
CA ALA A 200 8.32 -22.93 2.74
C ALA A 200 8.21 -22.33 4.15
N HIS A 201 7.26 -21.42 4.36
CA HIS A 201 6.95 -20.84 5.66
C HIS A 201 8.08 -19.99 6.28
N TRP A 202 8.81 -19.28 5.45
CA TRP A 202 9.80 -18.33 5.93
C TRP A 202 9.17 -17.25 6.82
N ILE A 203 9.94 -16.76 7.77
CA ILE A 203 9.44 -15.84 8.81
C ILE A 203 9.23 -14.44 8.22
N LEU A 204 10.07 -14.04 7.27
CA LEU A 204 9.97 -12.75 6.61
C LEU A 204 10.17 -12.92 5.10
N VAL A 205 9.23 -12.42 4.32
CA VAL A 205 9.39 -12.17 2.89
C VAL A 205 8.94 -10.73 2.64
N ALA A 206 9.90 -9.84 2.40
CA ALA A 206 9.63 -8.43 2.15
C ALA A 206 9.96 -8.06 0.70
N TRP A 207 9.02 -7.42 0.03
CA TRP A 207 9.16 -6.90 -1.32
C TRP A 207 9.20 -5.38 -1.29
N VAL A 208 10.34 -4.79 -1.70
CA VAL A 208 10.64 -3.37 -1.64
C VAL A 208 10.71 -2.83 -3.06
N ASN A 209 9.87 -1.86 -3.39
CA ASN A 209 9.98 -1.13 -4.65
C ASN A 209 11.23 -0.24 -4.63
N SER A 210 12.12 -0.43 -5.62
CA SER A 210 13.45 0.16 -5.58
C SER A 210 13.78 1.01 -6.81
N GLY A 211 12.75 1.56 -7.46
CA GLY A 211 12.91 2.47 -8.60
C GLY A 211 13.56 3.80 -8.25
N SER A 212 13.57 4.19 -6.97
CA SER A 212 14.26 5.37 -6.44
C SER A 212 14.66 5.16 -4.98
N ARG A 213 15.60 5.99 -4.47
CA ARG A 213 15.97 5.98 -3.05
C ARG A 213 14.78 6.29 -2.15
N ASP A 214 13.90 7.19 -2.57
CA ASP A 214 12.73 7.59 -1.79
C ASP A 214 11.71 6.44 -1.69
N SER A 215 11.49 5.68 -2.76
CA SER A 215 10.66 4.48 -2.72
C SER A 215 11.21 3.46 -1.72
N ILE A 216 12.53 3.20 -1.75
CA ILE A 216 13.20 2.28 -0.83
C ILE A 216 13.03 2.72 0.62
N THR A 217 13.28 4.00 0.91
CA THR A 217 13.17 4.53 2.28
C THR A 217 11.74 4.50 2.78
N SER A 218 10.78 4.80 1.90
CA SER A 218 9.35 4.68 2.19
C SER A 218 8.96 3.26 2.60
N ASP A 219 9.33 2.28 1.78
CA ASP A 219 8.97 0.89 2.03
C ASP A 219 9.67 0.33 3.28
N LEU A 220 10.92 0.72 3.57
CA LEU A 220 11.61 0.32 4.79
C LEU A 220 10.94 0.91 6.06
N VAL A 221 10.37 2.11 5.99
CA VAL A 221 9.59 2.68 7.10
C VAL A 221 8.28 1.89 7.29
N GLU A 222 7.59 1.54 6.22
CA GLU A 222 6.37 0.72 6.33
C GLU A 222 6.70 -0.71 6.82
N LEU A 223 7.78 -1.31 6.33
CA LEU A 223 8.27 -2.59 6.83
C LEU A 223 8.57 -2.53 8.34
N ALA A 224 9.13 -1.41 8.84
CA ALA A 224 9.36 -1.22 10.27
C ALA A 224 8.07 -1.28 11.08
N LYS A 225 6.96 -0.75 10.55
CA LYS A 225 5.64 -0.81 11.19
C LYS A 225 5.09 -2.23 11.19
N GLU A 226 5.19 -2.95 10.06
CA GLU A 226 4.77 -4.35 9.97
C GLU A 226 5.59 -5.25 10.91
N LEU A 227 6.87 -4.94 11.11
CA LEU A 227 7.73 -5.59 12.09
C LEU A 227 7.47 -5.12 13.53
N LYS A 228 6.48 -4.23 13.75
CA LYS A 228 6.09 -3.68 15.05
C LYS A 228 7.27 -3.03 15.80
N ILE A 229 8.17 -2.37 15.07
CA ILE A 229 9.30 -1.65 15.67
C ILE A 229 8.78 -0.41 16.39
N ASP A 230 9.19 -0.23 17.62
CA ASP A 230 8.74 0.87 18.47
C ASP A 230 9.14 2.24 17.90
N THR A 231 8.14 3.09 17.73
CA THR A 231 8.23 4.47 17.25
C THR A 231 7.55 5.47 18.19
N SER A 232 7.28 5.06 19.42
CA SER A 232 6.54 5.85 20.43
C SER A 232 7.22 7.18 20.80
N ASP A 233 8.55 7.28 20.62
CA ASP A 233 9.36 8.47 20.85
C ASP A 233 9.41 9.45 19.65
N GLN A 234 8.53 9.27 18.66
CA GLN A 234 8.45 10.08 17.44
C GLN A 234 9.82 10.24 16.71
N PRO A 235 10.47 9.13 16.32
CA PRO A 235 11.76 9.19 15.66
C PRO A 235 11.66 9.80 14.26
N THR A 236 12.75 10.43 13.79
CA THR A 236 12.84 10.82 12.37
C THR A 236 12.83 9.60 11.45
N GLN A 237 12.58 9.83 10.16
CA GLN A 237 12.56 8.74 9.17
C GLN A 237 13.87 7.95 9.16
N GLU A 238 15.02 8.63 9.21
CA GLU A 238 16.32 7.97 9.25
C GLU A 238 16.49 7.09 10.50
N GLN A 239 15.96 7.54 11.64
CA GLN A 239 15.99 6.77 12.88
C GLN A 239 15.10 5.53 12.79
N VAL A 240 13.92 5.62 12.17
CA VAL A 240 13.05 4.47 11.93
C VAL A 240 13.74 3.45 11.02
N ILE A 241 14.33 3.91 9.91
CA ILE A 241 15.10 3.05 9.00
C ILE A 241 16.27 2.40 9.72
N ALA A 242 17.03 3.16 10.50
CA ALA A 242 18.15 2.63 11.27
C ALA A 242 17.70 1.56 12.29
N ARG A 243 16.56 1.75 12.96
CA ARG A 243 15.94 0.73 13.85
C ARG A 243 15.52 -0.51 13.07
N CYS A 244 14.88 -0.34 11.90
CA CYS A 244 14.48 -1.44 11.02
C CYS A 244 15.70 -2.28 10.59
N LEU A 245 16.73 -1.64 10.07
CA LEU A 245 17.96 -2.31 9.65
C LEU A 245 18.68 -2.98 10.81
N ASN A 246 18.68 -2.34 11.99
CA ASN A 246 19.25 -2.95 13.21
C ASN A 246 18.45 -4.17 13.67
N TYR A 247 17.13 -4.11 13.66
CA TYR A 247 16.25 -5.24 13.96
C TYR A 247 16.55 -6.43 13.02
N LEU A 248 16.60 -6.17 11.70
CA LEU A 248 16.93 -7.18 10.71
C LEU A 248 18.34 -7.77 10.91
N ARG A 249 19.30 -6.97 11.40
CA ARG A 249 20.67 -7.39 11.67
C ARG A 249 20.79 -8.26 12.91
N THR A 250 20.08 -7.93 13.98
CA THR A 250 20.20 -8.57 15.30
C THR A 250 19.23 -9.73 15.52
N SER A 251 18.22 -9.86 14.66
CA SER A 251 17.26 -10.96 14.74
C SER A 251 17.95 -12.30 14.49
N GLU A 252 17.81 -13.23 15.41
CA GLU A 252 18.34 -14.59 15.33
C GLU A 252 17.52 -15.50 14.40
N ALA A 253 16.38 -15.01 13.88
CA ALA A 253 15.51 -15.79 13.02
C ALA A 253 16.24 -16.12 11.71
N SER A 254 16.26 -17.39 11.34
CA SER A 254 16.61 -17.86 10.01
C SER A 254 15.44 -17.63 9.03
N ASP A 255 15.65 -17.85 7.75
CA ASP A 255 14.59 -17.89 6.75
C ASP A 255 13.88 -16.55 6.54
N ARG A 256 14.70 -15.54 6.20
CA ARG A 256 14.25 -14.18 5.89
C ARG A 256 14.74 -13.75 4.51
N LEU A 257 13.83 -13.23 3.69
CA LEU A 257 14.10 -12.69 2.36
C LEU A 257 13.68 -11.22 2.28
N VAL A 258 14.54 -10.37 1.76
CA VAL A 258 14.21 -9.02 1.32
C VAL A 258 14.55 -8.88 -0.15
N VAL A 259 13.55 -8.52 -0.96
CA VAL A 259 13.69 -8.29 -2.41
C VAL A 259 13.64 -6.80 -2.68
N PHE A 260 14.66 -6.27 -3.33
CA PHE A 260 14.70 -4.92 -3.90
C PHE A 260 14.42 -5.02 -5.39
N ASP A 261 13.17 -4.79 -5.80
CA ASP A 261 12.78 -4.92 -7.20
C ASP A 261 12.98 -3.61 -7.97
N ASN A 262 13.53 -3.73 -9.17
CA ASN A 262 13.71 -2.64 -10.11
C ASN A 262 14.72 -1.55 -9.65
N VAL A 263 15.86 -1.93 -9.10
CA VAL A 263 16.93 -0.98 -8.75
C VAL A 263 17.50 -0.34 -10.02
N GLU A 264 17.37 0.98 -10.14
CA GLU A 264 17.91 1.74 -11.27
C GLU A 264 19.36 2.17 -11.03
N ASP A 265 19.67 2.70 -9.86
CA ASP A 265 21.03 3.04 -9.43
C ASP A 265 21.39 2.29 -8.13
N ILE A 266 22.51 1.57 -8.17
CA ILE A 266 23.03 0.86 -6.98
C ILE A 266 23.33 1.81 -5.82
N ASN A 267 23.62 3.08 -6.09
CA ASN A 267 23.87 4.09 -5.06
C ASN A 267 22.63 4.37 -4.21
N ASP A 268 21.43 4.15 -4.72
CA ASP A 268 20.18 4.30 -3.96
C ASP A 268 20.07 3.29 -2.82
N LEU A 269 20.71 2.14 -2.96
CA LEU A 269 20.81 1.13 -1.91
C LEU A 269 21.84 1.46 -0.82
N ARG A 270 22.65 2.49 -0.99
CA ARG A 270 23.77 2.78 -0.07
C ARG A 270 23.25 3.07 1.32
N GLY A 271 23.66 2.25 2.30
CA GLY A 271 23.23 2.35 3.70
C GLY A 271 21.82 1.81 3.99
N LEU A 272 21.10 1.30 2.99
CA LEU A 272 19.73 0.80 3.12
C LEU A 272 19.62 -0.74 2.99
N VAL A 273 20.68 -1.42 2.56
CA VAL A 273 20.69 -2.88 2.42
C VAL A 273 20.80 -3.53 3.79
N PRO A 274 19.79 -4.32 4.24
CA PRO A 274 19.84 -5.00 5.50
C PRO A 274 20.91 -6.08 5.52
N THR A 275 21.40 -6.39 6.71
CA THR A 275 22.37 -7.45 6.97
C THR A 275 21.89 -8.28 8.15
N GLY A 276 22.34 -9.51 8.26
CA GLY A 276 22.02 -10.39 9.40
C GLY A 276 22.26 -11.86 9.05
N ASP A 277 22.45 -12.68 10.07
CA ASP A 277 22.52 -14.12 9.87
C ASP A 277 21.11 -14.65 9.52
N GLY A 278 21.04 -15.61 8.58
CA GLY A 278 19.75 -16.12 8.10
C GLY A 278 18.95 -15.16 7.20
N LEU A 279 19.44 -13.96 6.90
CA LEU A 279 18.83 -13.02 5.99
C LEU A 279 19.41 -13.16 4.59
N ARG A 280 18.53 -13.26 3.60
CA ARG A 280 18.86 -13.22 2.17
C ARG A 280 18.35 -11.92 1.56
N VAL A 281 19.16 -11.29 0.73
CA VAL A 281 18.79 -10.09 -0.01
C VAL A 281 18.93 -10.35 -1.50
N LEU A 282 17.85 -10.12 -2.22
CA LEU A 282 17.77 -10.22 -3.67
C LEU A 282 17.52 -8.84 -4.26
N ALA A 283 18.21 -8.49 -5.34
CA ALA A 283 17.88 -7.29 -6.11
C ALA A 283 17.59 -7.64 -7.56
N THR A 284 16.78 -6.86 -8.25
CA THR A 284 16.60 -6.92 -9.69
C THR A 284 17.01 -5.58 -10.32
N THR A 285 17.70 -5.62 -11.46
CA THR A 285 18.20 -4.41 -12.13
C THR A 285 18.43 -4.61 -13.62
N THR A 286 18.42 -3.52 -14.36
CA THR A 286 18.95 -3.47 -15.74
C THR A 286 20.42 -3.04 -15.79
N ASN A 287 20.93 -2.41 -14.74
CA ASN A 287 22.29 -1.92 -14.67
C ASN A 287 23.27 -3.06 -14.34
N ARG A 288 24.28 -3.23 -15.20
CA ARG A 288 25.27 -4.33 -15.10
C ARG A 288 26.47 -3.99 -14.24
N THR A 289 26.67 -2.74 -13.87
CA THR A 289 27.93 -2.27 -13.29
C THR A 289 27.86 -2.05 -11.77
N GLY A 290 28.98 -2.28 -11.10
CA GLY A 290 29.19 -1.91 -9.70
C GLY A 290 28.78 -2.95 -8.66
N TRP A 291 27.97 -3.95 -8.97
CA TRP A 291 27.39 -4.89 -8.02
C TRP A 291 28.42 -5.78 -7.31
N GLU A 292 29.33 -6.39 -8.06
CA GLU A 292 30.34 -7.30 -7.50
C GLU A 292 31.31 -6.58 -6.55
N HIS A 293 31.63 -5.33 -6.85
CA HIS A 293 32.49 -4.49 -5.98
C HIS A 293 31.86 -4.19 -4.62
N GLN A 294 30.50 -4.28 -4.54
CA GLN A 294 29.75 -4.10 -3.30
C GLN A 294 29.35 -5.43 -2.63
N GLY A 295 29.96 -6.55 -3.06
CA GLY A 295 29.77 -7.87 -2.48
C GLY A 295 28.46 -8.57 -2.87
N TRP A 296 27.87 -8.21 -4.03
CA TRP A 296 26.72 -8.90 -4.59
C TRP A 296 27.16 -10.03 -5.54
N LYS A 297 26.47 -11.15 -5.49
CA LYS A 297 26.60 -12.22 -6.47
C LYS A 297 25.64 -11.96 -7.63
N SER A 298 26.18 -11.80 -8.83
CA SER A 298 25.40 -11.49 -10.02
C SER A 298 24.94 -12.76 -10.75
N ILE A 299 23.66 -12.81 -11.09
CA ILE A 299 23.09 -13.77 -12.03
C ILE A 299 22.65 -12.98 -13.26
N GLN A 300 23.18 -13.31 -14.42
CA GLN A 300 22.78 -12.70 -15.68
C GLN A 300 21.53 -13.39 -16.21
N VAL A 301 20.41 -12.63 -16.28
CA VAL A 301 19.14 -13.10 -16.81
C VAL A 301 19.04 -12.68 -18.28
N GLY A 302 19.12 -13.66 -19.16
CA GLY A 302 19.00 -13.48 -20.60
C GLY A 302 17.55 -13.53 -21.09
N VAL A 303 17.39 -13.49 -22.41
CA VAL A 303 16.16 -13.90 -23.09
C VAL A 303 16.02 -15.43 -23.02
N PHE A 304 14.91 -16.00 -23.46
CA PHE A 304 14.80 -17.45 -23.57
C PHE A 304 15.80 -17.99 -24.60
N ASP A 305 16.24 -19.23 -24.40
CA ASP A 305 16.89 -19.93 -25.50
C ASP A 305 15.86 -20.25 -26.60
N ARG A 306 16.30 -20.32 -27.84
CA ARG A 306 15.41 -20.53 -29.00
C ARG A 306 14.52 -21.77 -28.86
N LYS A 307 15.02 -22.83 -28.26
CA LYS A 307 14.24 -24.07 -28.06
C LYS A 307 13.10 -23.84 -27.06
N SER A 308 13.39 -23.14 -25.99
CA SER A 308 12.39 -22.76 -24.97
C SER A 308 11.35 -21.81 -25.54
N SER A 309 11.76 -20.80 -26.34
CA SER A 309 10.85 -19.87 -27.02
C SER A 309 9.86 -20.61 -27.93
N ILE A 310 10.38 -21.48 -28.78
CA ILE A 310 9.55 -22.27 -29.71
C ILE A 310 8.62 -23.19 -28.93
N SER A 311 9.13 -23.90 -27.91
CA SER A 311 8.32 -24.79 -27.08
C SER A 311 7.19 -24.04 -26.37
N TYR A 312 7.50 -22.87 -25.81
CA TYR A 312 6.54 -22.01 -25.16
C TYR A 312 5.40 -21.61 -26.11
N LEU A 313 5.73 -21.05 -27.29
CA LEU A 313 4.74 -20.64 -28.28
C LEU A 313 3.84 -21.82 -28.69
N LEU A 314 4.42 -22.98 -29.02
CA LEU A 314 3.66 -24.15 -29.42
C LEU A 314 2.72 -24.64 -28.30
N THR A 315 3.19 -24.65 -27.05
CA THR A 315 2.42 -25.11 -25.90
C THR A 315 1.26 -24.16 -25.58
N VAL A 316 1.52 -22.85 -25.52
CA VAL A 316 0.50 -21.86 -25.12
C VAL A 316 -0.57 -21.68 -26.20
N THR A 317 -0.19 -21.77 -27.49
CA THR A 317 -1.12 -21.59 -28.62
C THR A 317 -1.73 -22.91 -29.11
N ASP A 318 -1.40 -24.04 -28.51
CA ASP A 318 -1.79 -25.40 -28.96
C ASP A 318 -1.51 -25.59 -30.47
N SER A 319 -0.34 -25.09 -30.92
CA SER A 319 0.07 -25.11 -32.33
C SER A 319 1.13 -26.17 -32.58
N ALA A 320 1.08 -26.81 -33.76
CA ALA A 320 2.13 -27.70 -34.25
C ALA A 320 3.08 -27.02 -35.25
N ASP A 321 2.84 -25.76 -35.62
CA ASP A 321 3.60 -25.02 -36.61
C ASP A 321 4.94 -24.51 -36.04
N ARG A 322 5.93 -25.39 -36.07
CA ARG A 322 7.28 -25.11 -35.55
C ARG A 322 8.03 -24.05 -36.34
N GLU A 323 7.76 -23.94 -37.66
CA GLU A 323 8.42 -22.96 -38.54
C GLU A 323 7.91 -21.54 -38.21
N ALA A 324 6.62 -21.36 -38.11
CA ALA A 324 6.05 -20.07 -37.70
C ALA A 324 6.47 -19.69 -36.27
N ALA A 325 6.51 -20.66 -35.33
CA ALA A 325 6.98 -20.43 -33.97
C ALA A 325 8.47 -19.99 -33.96
N SER A 326 9.32 -20.62 -34.77
CA SER A 326 10.73 -20.24 -34.88
C SER A 326 10.90 -18.84 -35.47
N THR A 327 10.15 -18.52 -36.52
CA THR A 327 10.17 -17.19 -37.17
C THR A 327 9.71 -16.11 -36.19
N LEU A 328 8.62 -16.36 -35.46
CA LEU A 328 8.10 -15.40 -34.47
C LEU A 328 9.08 -15.20 -33.32
N SER A 329 9.68 -16.28 -32.81
CA SER A 329 10.71 -16.20 -31.76
C SER A 329 11.90 -15.34 -32.19
N ASP A 330 12.34 -15.49 -33.44
CA ASP A 330 13.45 -14.70 -34.02
C ASP A 330 13.08 -13.21 -34.09
N ARG A 331 11.93 -12.90 -34.63
CA ARG A 331 11.45 -11.52 -34.75
C ARG A 331 11.28 -10.81 -33.41
N LEU A 332 10.80 -11.53 -32.40
CA LEU A 332 10.60 -11.01 -31.04
C LEU A 332 11.88 -11.12 -30.18
N GLY A 333 13.02 -11.52 -30.78
CA GLY A 333 14.31 -11.60 -30.10
C GLY A 333 14.32 -12.54 -28.89
N ASP A 334 13.50 -13.59 -28.93
CA ASP A 334 13.32 -14.55 -27.81
C ASP A 334 12.94 -13.89 -26.47
N LEU A 335 12.40 -12.66 -26.50
CA LEU A 335 12.06 -11.89 -25.31
C LEU A 335 10.82 -12.46 -24.62
N PRO A 336 10.92 -12.95 -23.37
CA PRO A 336 9.82 -13.60 -22.66
C PRO A 336 8.50 -12.80 -22.66
N LEU A 337 8.56 -11.51 -22.39
CA LEU A 337 7.37 -10.64 -22.37
C LEU A 337 6.68 -10.58 -23.74
N ALA A 338 7.46 -10.34 -24.81
CA ALA A 338 6.91 -10.22 -26.16
C ALA A 338 6.33 -11.56 -26.65
N LEU A 339 7.00 -12.67 -26.34
CA LEU A 339 6.50 -14.01 -26.63
C LEU A 339 5.21 -14.32 -25.88
N ALA A 340 5.13 -13.92 -24.61
CA ALA A 340 3.94 -14.13 -23.79
C ALA A 340 2.73 -13.33 -24.35
N GLN A 341 2.93 -12.09 -24.72
CA GLN A 341 1.89 -11.26 -25.32
C GLN A 341 1.46 -11.81 -26.71
N ALA A 342 2.41 -12.16 -27.55
CA ALA A 342 2.12 -12.74 -28.85
C ALA A 342 1.33 -14.06 -28.73
N ALA A 343 1.74 -14.93 -27.82
CA ALA A 343 1.06 -16.20 -27.56
C ALA A 343 -0.36 -15.99 -27.01
N ALA A 344 -0.53 -15.07 -26.05
CA ALA A 344 -1.85 -14.74 -25.50
C ALA A 344 -2.78 -14.16 -26.57
N THR A 345 -2.29 -13.21 -27.39
CA THR A 345 -3.05 -12.61 -28.50
C THR A 345 -3.43 -13.66 -29.54
N ALA A 346 -2.50 -14.52 -29.94
CA ALA A 346 -2.79 -15.59 -30.91
C ALA A 346 -3.82 -16.58 -30.36
N ARG A 347 -3.69 -17.01 -29.11
CA ARG A 347 -4.63 -17.92 -28.45
C ARG A 347 -6.03 -17.31 -28.30
N ASN A 348 -6.11 -16.11 -27.76
CA ASN A 348 -7.39 -15.42 -27.49
C ASN A 348 -8.11 -15.05 -28.80
N GLY A 349 -7.36 -14.66 -29.83
CA GLY A 349 -7.89 -14.40 -31.18
C GLY A 349 -8.12 -15.65 -32.05
N ASN A 350 -7.85 -16.84 -31.51
CA ASN A 350 -7.88 -18.11 -32.27
C ASN A 350 -7.11 -18.02 -33.59
N LEU A 351 -5.94 -17.38 -33.56
CA LEU A 351 -5.07 -17.16 -34.72
C LEU A 351 -3.97 -18.23 -34.77
N SER A 352 -3.70 -18.78 -35.96
CA SER A 352 -2.46 -19.52 -36.15
C SER A 352 -1.25 -18.60 -36.06
N LEU A 353 -0.09 -19.11 -35.63
CA LEU A 353 1.16 -18.34 -35.57
C LEU A 353 1.54 -17.71 -36.92
N ALA A 354 1.32 -18.42 -38.02
CA ALA A 354 1.55 -17.88 -39.36
C ALA A 354 0.62 -16.70 -39.69
N ARG A 355 -0.63 -16.73 -39.21
CA ARG A 355 -1.59 -15.62 -39.38
C ARG A 355 -1.21 -14.43 -38.50
N TYR A 356 -0.74 -14.70 -37.28
CA TYR A 356 -0.23 -13.67 -36.38
C TYR A 356 0.97 -12.92 -37.00
N LEU A 357 1.92 -13.64 -37.57
CA LEU A 357 3.07 -13.03 -38.28
C LEU A 357 2.64 -12.09 -39.40
N LYS A 358 1.68 -12.51 -40.23
CA LYS A 358 1.13 -11.64 -41.30
C LYS A 358 0.47 -10.38 -40.71
N ARG A 359 -0.23 -10.51 -39.62
CA ARG A 359 -0.88 -9.37 -38.94
C ARG A 359 0.15 -8.41 -38.35
N LEU A 360 1.24 -8.94 -37.78
CA LEU A 360 2.37 -8.14 -37.28
C LEU A 360 3.01 -7.31 -38.42
N ASP A 361 3.15 -7.90 -39.62
CA ASP A 361 3.67 -7.19 -40.80
C ASP A 361 2.72 -6.06 -41.26
N CYS A 362 1.40 -6.31 -41.30
CA CYS A 362 0.42 -5.30 -41.65
C CYS A 362 0.42 -4.14 -40.66
N TYR A 363 0.36 -4.43 -39.37
CA TYR A 363 0.34 -3.42 -38.33
C TYR A 363 1.56 -2.51 -38.36
N ARG A 364 2.75 -3.08 -38.57
CA ARG A 364 4.00 -2.33 -38.71
C ARG A 364 4.00 -1.42 -39.94
N SER A 365 3.34 -1.81 -41.03
CA SER A 365 3.28 -1.00 -42.24
C SER A 365 2.30 0.17 -42.13
N GLU A 366 1.33 0.09 -41.26
CA GLU A 366 0.26 1.08 -41.09
C GLU A 366 0.58 2.14 -40.03
N ARG A 367 1.43 1.82 -39.06
CA ARG A 367 1.78 2.71 -37.93
C ARG A 367 3.30 2.96 -37.85
N VAL A 368 3.64 4.22 -37.56
CA VAL A 368 5.03 4.60 -37.26
C VAL A 368 5.29 4.33 -35.77
N ILE A 369 5.76 3.13 -35.48
CA ILE A 369 6.15 2.77 -34.11
C ILE A 369 7.59 3.22 -33.89
N ARG A 370 7.81 4.06 -32.90
CA ARG A 370 9.14 4.52 -32.53
C ARG A 370 9.86 3.45 -31.72
N PRO A 371 11.16 3.20 -31.99
CA PRO A 371 11.94 2.31 -31.17
C PRO A 371 11.97 2.80 -29.72
N VAL A 372 11.86 1.87 -28.77
CA VAL A 372 11.96 2.19 -27.35
C VAL A 372 13.39 2.69 -27.05
N PRO A 373 13.58 3.93 -26.59
CA PRO A 373 14.91 4.47 -26.33
C PRO A 373 15.66 3.69 -25.24
N GLY A 374 16.94 3.43 -25.46
CA GLY A 374 17.87 2.92 -24.46
C GLY A 374 18.00 1.40 -24.34
N ASP A 375 17.18 0.62 -25.05
CA ASP A 375 17.23 -0.85 -25.01
C ASP A 375 17.40 -1.45 -26.44
N TYR A 376 18.08 -2.60 -26.53
CA TYR A 376 18.30 -3.33 -27.79
C TYR A 376 17.07 -4.17 -28.18
N TYR A 377 15.88 -3.55 -28.28
CA TYR A 377 14.68 -4.23 -28.77
C TYR A 377 14.53 -4.08 -30.27
N THR A 378 13.99 -5.11 -30.90
CA THR A 378 13.57 -5.01 -32.29
C THR A 378 12.29 -4.18 -32.37
N ASP A 379 12.08 -3.46 -33.48
CA ASP A 379 10.82 -2.74 -33.73
C ASP A 379 9.60 -3.66 -33.63
N ASP A 380 9.78 -4.95 -33.91
CA ASP A 380 8.74 -5.96 -33.83
C ASP A 380 8.28 -6.23 -32.38
N VAL A 381 9.14 -6.04 -31.37
CA VAL A 381 8.75 -6.14 -29.95
C VAL A 381 7.74 -5.03 -29.59
N ALA A 382 8.08 -3.78 -29.89
CA ALA A 382 7.16 -2.66 -29.64
C ALA A 382 5.85 -2.84 -30.41
N THR A 383 5.96 -3.24 -31.69
CA THR A 383 4.81 -3.53 -32.57
C THR A 383 3.90 -4.61 -31.96
N ALA A 384 4.47 -5.71 -31.47
CA ALA A 384 3.71 -6.80 -30.87
C ALA A 384 3.00 -6.39 -29.57
N LEU A 385 3.66 -5.57 -28.74
CA LEU A 385 3.08 -5.06 -27.49
C LEU A 385 1.91 -4.10 -27.74
N CYS A 386 2.05 -3.15 -28.68
CA CYS A 386 0.97 -2.24 -29.07
C CYS A 386 -0.19 -2.99 -29.72
N MET A 387 0.11 -3.90 -30.65
CA MET A 387 -0.92 -4.71 -31.32
C MET A 387 -1.72 -5.56 -30.33
N ALA A 388 -1.09 -6.07 -29.27
CA ALA A 388 -1.80 -6.82 -28.23
C ALA A 388 -2.80 -5.95 -27.47
N ILE A 389 -2.46 -4.69 -27.19
CA ILE A 389 -3.36 -3.73 -26.54
C ILE A 389 -4.54 -3.44 -27.46
N GLU A 390 -4.31 -3.12 -28.74
CA GLU A 390 -5.39 -2.82 -29.67
C GLU A 390 -6.31 -4.01 -29.91
N ASP A 391 -5.76 -5.21 -30.06
CA ASP A 391 -6.54 -6.44 -30.14
C ASP A 391 -7.38 -6.69 -28.89
N ALA A 392 -6.92 -6.25 -27.75
CA ALA A 392 -7.70 -6.29 -26.54
C ALA A 392 -8.89 -5.33 -26.58
N LEU A 393 -8.67 -4.13 -27.09
CA LEU A 393 -9.69 -3.08 -27.17
C LEU A 393 -10.73 -3.34 -28.27
N ASP A 394 -10.32 -3.86 -29.44
CA ASP A 394 -11.19 -4.01 -30.62
C ASP A 394 -12.32 -5.04 -30.44
N ASN A 395 -12.21 -5.92 -29.47
CA ASN A 395 -13.21 -6.93 -29.18
C ASN A 395 -14.19 -6.53 -28.05
N LEU A 396 -14.09 -5.30 -27.53
CA LEU A 396 -14.95 -4.80 -26.47
C LEU A 396 -16.12 -3.99 -27.02
N GLU A 397 -17.23 -3.98 -26.30
CA GLU A 397 -18.34 -3.08 -26.56
C GLU A 397 -17.94 -1.62 -26.28
N ASP A 398 -18.63 -0.64 -26.85
CA ASP A 398 -18.18 0.75 -26.83
C ASP A 398 -17.94 1.31 -25.42
N GLY A 399 -18.83 1.07 -24.46
CA GLY A 399 -18.66 1.51 -23.06
C GLY A 399 -17.45 0.86 -22.40
N THR A 400 -17.36 -0.46 -22.44
CA THR A 400 -16.25 -1.26 -21.90
C THR A 400 -14.93 -0.92 -22.59
N LYS A 401 -14.95 -0.64 -23.91
CA LYS A 401 -13.77 -0.20 -24.68
C LYS A 401 -13.24 1.14 -24.19
N GLN A 402 -14.15 2.09 -23.93
CA GLN A 402 -13.77 3.40 -23.40
C GLN A 402 -13.18 3.28 -21.99
N ALA A 403 -13.81 2.51 -21.11
CA ALA A 403 -13.30 2.23 -19.78
C ALA A 403 -11.90 1.55 -19.82
N ALA A 404 -11.71 0.60 -20.74
CA ALA A 404 -10.40 -0.04 -20.93
C ALA A 404 -9.31 0.94 -21.40
N ARG A 405 -9.65 1.90 -22.28
CA ARG A 405 -8.72 2.97 -22.69
C ARG A 405 -8.35 3.85 -21.50
N TYR A 406 -9.32 4.24 -20.67
CA TYR A 406 -9.09 5.03 -19.46
C TYR A 406 -8.18 4.30 -18.48
N ILE A 407 -8.43 3.02 -18.21
CA ILE A 407 -7.59 2.18 -17.37
C ILE A 407 -6.16 2.14 -17.90
N LEU A 408 -5.98 1.83 -19.18
CA LEU A 408 -4.65 1.73 -19.80
C LEU A 408 -3.90 3.06 -19.82
N GLY A 409 -4.60 4.17 -20.14
CA GLY A 409 -4.03 5.52 -20.11
C GLY A 409 -3.51 5.90 -18.72
N ALA A 410 -4.33 5.67 -17.69
CA ALA A 410 -3.94 5.91 -16.31
C ALA A 410 -2.76 5.04 -15.88
N LEU A 411 -2.79 3.73 -16.14
CA LEU A 411 -1.70 2.81 -15.80
C LEU A 411 -0.40 3.12 -16.54
N ALA A 412 -0.48 3.69 -17.73
CA ALA A 412 0.70 4.08 -18.50
C ALA A 412 1.39 5.34 -17.95
N LEU A 413 0.71 6.19 -17.20
CA LEU A 413 1.21 7.47 -16.69
C LEU A 413 1.53 7.45 -15.19
N LEU A 414 0.95 6.52 -14.44
CA LEU A 414 1.08 6.43 -12.99
C LEU A 414 2.19 5.45 -12.57
N ALA A 415 2.24 5.09 -11.30
CA ALA A 415 3.33 4.30 -10.74
C ALA A 415 3.45 2.90 -11.38
N GLU A 416 4.64 2.55 -11.79
CA GLU A 416 4.98 1.24 -12.37
C GLU A 416 4.84 0.09 -11.37
N SER A 417 4.85 0.37 -10.07
CA SER A 417 4.52 -0.56 -8.98
C SER A 417 3.05 -1.00 -8.98
N GLY A 418 2.20 -0.28 -9.70
CA GLY A 418 0.79 -0.54 -9.87
C GLY A 418 -0.10 0.50 -9.18
N VAL A 419 -1.35 0.47 -9.59
CA VAL A 419 -2.44 1.31 -9.05
C VAL A 419 -3.37 0.40 -8.25
N PRO A 420 -3.94 0.85 -7.11
CA PRO A 420 -4.90 0.05 -6.37
C PRO A 420 -6.04 -0.43 -7.27
N THR A 421 -6.28 -1.74 -7.32
CA THR A 421 -7.27 -2.36 -8.24
C THR A 421 -8.65 -1.72 -8.07
N ARG A 422 -9.07 -1.46 -6.83
CA ARG A 422 -10.36 -0.82 -6.51
C ARG A 422 -10.53 0.60 -7.06
N TRP A 423 -9.44 1.31 -7.39
CA TRP A 423 -9.55 2.62 -8.05
C TRP A 423 -9.95 2.47 -9.50
N LEU A 424 -9.51 1.40 -10.15
CA LEU A 424 -9.80 1.13 -11.55
C LEU A 424 -11.27 0.75 -11.77
N ASP A 425 -11.92 0.14 -10.77
CA ASP A 425 -13.35 -0.15 -10.79
C ASP A 425 -14.23 1.13 -10.78
N LEU A 426 -13.63 2.32 -10.60
CA LEU A 426 -14.31 3.62 -10.62
C LEU A 426 -14.17 4.36 -11.97
N MET A 427 -13.54 3.76 -12.98
CA MET A 427 -13.15 4.42 -14.24
C MET A 427 -14.25 4.37 -15.32
N SER A 428 -15.45 4.85 -15.02
CA SER A 428 -16.49 5.09 -16.02
C SER A 428 -16.70 6.57 -16.32
N GLU A 429 -17.56 6.84 -17.33
CA GLU A 429 -17.95 8.19 -17.72
C GLU A 429 -18.45 9.05 -16.54
N GLU A 430 -18.24 10.37 -16.66
CA GLU A 430 -18.69 11.36 -15.70
C GLU A 430 -20.21 11.32 -15.53
N HIS A 431 -20.70 10.79 -14.43
CA HIS A 431 -22.00 11.19 -13.92
C HIS A 431 -21.80 12.46 -13.11
N ASP A 432 -22.56 13.48 -13.42
CA ASP A 432 -22.53 14.81 -12.78
C ASP A 432 -22.51 14.70 -11.24
N GLU A 433 -21.69 15.54 -10.59
CA GLU A 433 -21.50 15.58 -9.13
C GLU A 433 -22.79 15.74 -8.31
N GLN A 434 -23.93 16.04 -8.94
CA GLN A 434 -25.23 16.22 -8.29
C GLN A 434 -25.99 14.91 -7.99
N GLU A 435 -25.66 13.79 -8.63
CA GLU A 435 -26.30 12.49 -8.40
C GLU A 435 -25.60 11.63 -7.34
N LEU A 436 -24.44 12.05 -6.83
CA LEU A 436 -23.59 11.29 -5.92
C LEU A 436 -24.01 11.33 -4.44
N GLN A 437 -25.24 11.74 -4.11
CA GLN A 437 -25.71 11.85 -2.71
C GLN A 437 -26.29 10.56 -2.11
N ASP A 438 -26.41 9.47 -2.85
CA ASP A 438 -26.96 8.22 -2.34
C ASP A 438 -25.95 7.07 -2.20
N HIS A 439 -26.11 6.33 -1.16
CA HIS A 439 -25.21 5.48 -0.39
C HIS A 439 -24.72 4.16 -1.05
N ASP A 440 -24.91 3.94 -2.34
CA ASP A 440 -24.47 2.69 -2.98
C ASP A 440 -23.73 3.02 -4.30
N ARG A 441 -22.40 3.22 -4.20
CA ARG A 441 -21.56 3.18 -5.40
C ARG A 441 -21.49 1.73 -5.86
N GLY A 442 -22.41 1.34 -6.72
CA GLY A 442 -22.29 0.12 -7.51
C GLY A 442 -20.94 0.10 -8.20
N VAL A 443 -20.31 -1.06 -8.29
CA VAL A 443 -19.16 -1.31 -9.15
C VAL A 443 -19.62 -0.91 -10.55
N ASP A 444 -18.84 -0.05 -11.22
CA ASP A 444 -19.12 0.31 -12.59
C ASP A 444 -18.94 -0.92 -13.48
N GLU A 445 -20.02 -1.42 -14.05
CA GLU A 445 -20.02 -2.66 -14.82
C GLU A 445 -19.03 -2.56 -15.99
N ASP A 446 -18.98 -1.44 -16.71
CA ASP A 446 -18.07 -1.25 -17.84
C ASP A 446 -16.60 -1.23 -17.41
N ALA A 447 -16.25 -0.57 -16.31
CA ALA A 447 -14.89 -0.55 -15.79
C ALA A 447 -14.45 -1.92 -15.24
N HIS A 448 -15.35 -2.61 -14.55
CA HIS A 448 -15.09 -3.96 -14.04
C HIS A 448 -14.90 -4.98 -15.17
N ASP A 449 -15.75 -4.95 -16.19
CA ASP A 449 -15.65 -5.82 -17.35
C ASP A 449 -14.38 -5.51 -18.16
N ALA A 450 -14.06 -4.22 -18.34
CA ALA A 450 -12.83 -3.79 -18.98
C ALA A 450 -11.57 -4.34 -18.25
N LEU A 451 -11.52 -4.19 -16.94
CA LEU A 451 -10.40 -4.71 -16.14
C LEU A 451 -10.31 -6.23 -16.23
N THR A 452 -11.44 -6.93 -16.14
CA THR A 452 -11.51 -8.39 -16.26
C THR A 452 -10.99 -8.87 -17.61
N GLU A 453 -11.39 -8.22 -18.70
CA GLU A 453 -10.92 -8.56 -20.04
C GLU A 453 -9.44 -8.24 -20.24
N LEU A 454 -8.94 -7.10 -19.75
CA LEU A 454 -7.52 -6.76 -19.81
C LEU A 454 -6.64 -7.77 -19.03
N LEU A 455 -7.13 -8.26 -17.89
CA LEU A 455 -6.47 -9.32 -17.12
C LEU A 455 -6.51 -10.65 -17.86
N HIS A 456 -7.68 -11.04 -18.40
CA HIS A 456 -7.85 -12.28 -19.14
C HIS A 456 -6.95 -12.34 -20.38
N LYS A 457 -6.77 -11.20 -21.06
CA LYS A 457 -5.88 -11.07 -22.23
C LYS A 457 -4.41 -10.85 -21.83
N SER A 458 -4.10 -10.84 -20.53
CA SER A 458 -2.74 -10.64 -19.99
C SER A 458 -2.11 -9.31 -20.39
N ILE A 459 -2.91 -8.28 -20.70
CA ILE A 459 -2.42 -6.93 -20.96
C ILE A 459 -1.98 -6.27 -19.67
N VAL A 460 -2.76 -6.42 -18.60
CA VAL A 460 -2.42 -5.97 -17.26
C VAL A 460 -2.20 -7.16 -16.33
N GLN A 461 -1.50 -6.94 -15.24
CA GLN A 461 -1.20 -7.94 -14.22
C GLN A 461 -1.65 -7.43 -12.85
N GLN A 462 -2.08 -8.34 -11.99
CA GLN A 462 -2.33 -8.04 -10.58
C GLN A 462 -1.16 -8.48 -9.70
N SER A 463 -1.00 -7.81 -8.57
CA SER A 463 -0.17 -8.30 -7.47
C SER A 463 -0.69 -9.65 -6.94
N ALA A 464 0.16 -10.38 -6.22
CA ALA A 464 -0.19 -11.70 -5.69
C ALA A 464 -1.39 -11.66 -4.72
N ASP A 465 -1.51 -10.57 -3.97
CA ASP A 465 -2.62 -10.28 -3.05
C ASP A 465 -3.83 -9.62 -3.74
N LYS A 466 -3.75 -9.37 -5.06
CA LYS A 466 -4.76 -8.72 -5.91
C LYS A 466 -5.11 -7.28 -5.50
N THR A 467 -4.31 -6.65 -4.68
CA THR A 467 -4.58 -5.29 -4.20
C THR A 467 -4.22 -4.22 -5.23
N THR A 468 -3.23 -4.49 -6.09
CA THR A 468 -2.78 -3.57 -7.13
C THR A 468 -2.81 -4.19 -8.52
N THR A 469 -3.06 -3.36 -9.52
CA THR A 469 -3.01 -3.71 -10.94
C THR A 469 -1.95 -2.87 -11.63
N MET A 470 -1.15 -3.50 -12.48
CA MET A 470 -0.03 -2.85 -13.16
C MET A 470 0.01 -3.18 -14.64
N LEU A 471 0.48 -2.23 -15.43
CA LEU A 471 0.87 -2.42 -16.83
C LEU A 471 2.38 -2.62 -16.87
N HIS A 472 2.86 -3.66 -17.54
CA HIS A 472 4.30 -3.92 -17.58
C HIS A 472 5.05 -2.71 -18.17
N ARG A 473 6.14 -2.30 -17.53
CA ARG A 473 6.92 -1.08 -17.83
C ARG A 473 7.29 -0.93 -19.32
N LEU A 474 7.76 -2.00 -19.95
CA LEU A 474 8.08 -1.99 -21.38
C LEU A 474 6.83 -1.80 -22.24
N GLN A 475 5.70 -2.40 -21.84
CA GLN A 475 4.42 -2.27 -22.54
C GLN A 475 3.85 -0.86 -22.38
N ALA A 476 3.89 -0.31 -21.17
CA ALA A 476 3.52 1.08 -20.91
C ALA A 476 4.34 2.06 -21.75
N GLN A 477 5.67 1.82 -21.84
CA GLN A 477 6.54 2.65 -22.66
C GLN A 477 6.23 2.54 -24.15
N ALA A 478 6.07 1.31 -24.69
CA ALA A 478 5.70 1.11 -26.09
C ALA A 478 4.35 1.77 -26.41
N PHE A 479 3.38 1.66 -25.49
CA PHE A 479 2.05 2.27 -25.63
C PHE A 479 2.12 3.79 -25.64
N ARG A 480 2.87 4.43 -24.73
CA ARG A 480 3.07 5.90 -24.74
C ARG A 480 3.75 6.39 -26.01
N GLU A 481 4.75 5.66 -26.52
CA GLU A 481 5.46 6.03 -27.77
C GLU A 481 4.59 5.88 -29.03
N SER A 482 3.48 5.14 -28.95
CA SER A 482 2.53 4.96 -30.05
C SER A 482 1.43 6.03 -30.11
N TRP A 483 1.25 6.85 -29.05
CA TRP A 483 0.17 7.82 -28.96
C TRP A 483 0.31 8.96 -29.97
N ASP A 484 -0.80 9.33 -30.55
CA ASP A 484 -0.96 10.65 -31.17
C ASP A 484 -1.32 11.72 -30.11
N GLU A 485 -1.49 12.98 -30.52
CA GLU A 485 -1.82 14.08 -29.59
C GLU A 485 -3.17 13.89 -28.88
N ASN A 486 -4.15 13.28 -29.54
CA ASN A 486 -5.47 13.05 -28.95
C ASN A 486 -5.42 11.89 -27.95
N GLU A 487 -4.76 10.78 -28.30
CA GLU A 487 -4.57 9.63 -27.43
C GLU A 487 -3.76 10.00 -26.17
N ALA A 488 -2.75 10.85 -26.33
CA ALA A 488 -1.99 11.38 -25.20
C ALA A 488 -2.88 12.24 -24.28
N THR A 489 -3.69 13.14 -24.86
CA THR A 489 -4.61 13.98 -24.09
C THR A 489 -5.63 13.14 -23.32
N GLU A 490 -6.23 12.14 -23.98
CA GLU A 490 -7.17 11.21 -23.35
C GLU A 490 -6.52 10.43 -22.19
N ALA A 491 -5.26 10.01 -22.34
CA ALA A 491 -4.53 9.32 -21.27
C ALA A 491 -4.27 10.24 -20.06
N TYR A 492 -3.90 11.52 -20.29
CA TYR A 492 -3.75 12.50 -19.20
C TYR A 492 -5.07 12.76 -18.48
N GLU A 493 -6.16 12.92 -19.23
CA GLU A 493 -7.50 13.07 -18.64
C GLU A 493 -7.88 11.85 -17.81
N SER A 494 -7.61 10.65 -18.30
CA SER A 494 -7.88 9.40 -17.59
C SER A 494 -7.16 9.32 -16.26
N ALA A 495 -5.87 9.64 -16.23
CA ALA A 495 -5.08 9.65 -15.00
C ALA A 495 -5.57 10.76 -14.03
N ALA A 496 -5.92 11.94 -14.54
CA ALA A 496 -6.47 13.02 -13.73
C ALA A 496 -7.83 12.66 -13.12
N ILE A 497 -8.71 12.02 -13.89
CA ILE A 497 -10.02 11.52 -13.43
C ILE A 497 -9.81 10.48 -12.31
N LEU A 498 -8.92 9.52 -12.52
CA LEU A 498 -8.62 8.49 -11.52
C LEU A 498 -8.16 9.11 -10.20
N LEU A 499 -7.15 9.99 -10.25
CA LEU A 499 -6.63 10.66 -9.05
C LEU A 499 -7.70 11.51 -8.34
N ARG A 500 -8.63 12.14 -9.10
CA ARG A 500 -9.74 12.91 -8.54
C ARG A 500 -10.78 12.02 -7.85
N LYS A 501 -11.13 10.86 -8.43
CA LYS A 501 -12.16 9.96 -7.89
C LYS A 501 -11.78 9.32 -6.56
N VAL A 502 -10.50 9.25 -6.23
CA VAL A 502 -10.03 8.78 -4.91
C VAL A 502 -10.36 9.84 -3.86
N ASP A 503 -11.44 9.62 -3.12
CA ASP A 503 -11.93 10.57 -2.12
C ASP A 503 -11.19 10.40 -0.78
N VAL A 504 -10.35 11.36 -0.44
CA VAL A 504 -9.62 11.42 0.84
C VAL A 504 -10.31 12.34 1.87
N ASP A 505 -11.32 13.10 1.47
CA ASP A 505 -11.95 14.15 2.28
C ASP A 505 -13.19 13.67 3.04
N ARG A 506 -13.94 12.69 2.48
CA ARG A 506 -15.19 12.17 3.06
C ARG A 506 -15.00 11.31 4.31
N PHE A 507 -13.82 10.96 4.62
CA PHE A 507 -13.57 10.08 5.73
C PHE A 507 -13.49 10.85 7.08
N PRO A 508 -14.01 10.33 8.21
CA PRO A 508 -13.81 10.93 9.53
C PRO A 508 -12.30 11.07 9.82
N ARG A 509 -11.90 12.01 10.63
CA ARG A 509 -10.47 12.32 10.92
C ARG A 509 -9.71 11.17 11.60
N ASN A 510 -10.40 10.11 12.02
CA ASN A 510 -9.77 8.98 12.71
C ASN A 510 -8.99 8.09 11.74
N ALA A 511 -7.75 7.81 12.08
CA ALA A 511 -6.84 6.98 11.30
C ALA A 511 -7.29 5.52 11.30
N THR A 512 -8.05 5.10 10.28
CA THR A 512 -8.22 3.68 9.98
C THR A 512 -7.07 3.21 9.09
N ASP A 513 -6.64 1.95 9.25
CA ASP A 513 -5.55 1.39 8.44
C ASP A 513 -5.82 1.51 6.93
N SER A 514 -7.07 1.31 6.50
CA SER A 514 -7.45 1.42 5.09
C SER A 514 -7.28 2.83 4.50
N ARG A 515 -7.52 3.88 5.28
CA ARG A 515 -7.33 5.27 4.86
C ARG A 515 -5.90 5.67 4.76
N ARG A 516 -5.15 5.30 5.77
CA ARG A 516 -3.71 5.51 5.77
C ARG A 516 -3.11 4.88 4.53
N GLN A 517 -3.58 3.70 4.14
CA GLN A 517 -3.17 3.01 2.93
C GLN A 517 -3.58 3.76 1.66
N GLU A 518 -4.81 4.31 1.59
CA GLU A 518 -5.25 5.14 0.45
C GLU A 518 -4.39 6.37 0.24
N VAL A 519 -4.16 7.14 1.31
CA VAL A 519 -3.31 8.33 1.23
C VAL A 519 -1.87 7.95 0.88
N ASN A 520 -1.39 6.82 1.38
CA ASN A 520 -0.09 6.28 1.03
C ASN A 520 0.04 5.99 -0.47
N TYR A 521 -0.95 5.32 -1.06
CA TYR A 521 -0.98 5.08 -2.51
C TYR A 521 -1.05 6.39 -3.31
N LEU A 522 -1.84 7.37 -2.86
CA LEU A 522 -1.91 8.68 -3.54
C LEU A 522 -0.56 9.40 -3.53
N ILE A 523 0.12 9.40 -2.39
CA ILE A 523 1.48 9.98 -2.29
C ILE A 523 2.41 9.31 -3.30
N GLU A 524 2.37 7.98 -3.39
CA GLU A 524 3.20 7.21 -4.32
C GLU A 524 2.89 7.57 -5.78
N GLN A 525 1.61 7.58 -6.16
CA GLN A 525 1.21 7.92 -7.53
C GLN A 525 1.62 9.34 -7.91
N LEU A 526 1.38 10.33 -7.04
CA LEU A 526 1.73 11.73 -7.27
C LEU A 526 3.26 11.94 -7.31
N HIS A 527 4.00 11.28 -6.42
CA HIS A 527 5.46 11.35 -6.39
C HIS A 527 6.06 10.79 -7.68
N ILE A 528 5.66 9.59 -8.10
CA ILE A 528 6.15 8.96 -9.34
C ILE A 528 5.76 9.78 -10.57
N ALA A 529 4.52 10.29 -10.63
CA ALA A 529 4.10 11.16 -11.72
C ALA A 529 4.97 12.44 -11.80
N GLY A 530 5.37 12.99 -10.66
CA GLY A 530 6.28 14.14 -10.59
C GLY A 530 7.74 13.83 -10.98
N ALA A 531 8.19 12.61 -10.75
CA ALA A 531 9.54 12.17 -11.09
C ALA A 531 9.70 11.81 -12.58
N GLN A 532 8.60 11.50 -13.28
CA GLN A 532 8.63 11.03 -14.67
C GLN A 532 8.29 12.16 -15.65
N LYS A 533 9.23 12.48 -16.53
CA LYS A 533 9.06 13.57 -17.52
C LYS A 533 7.76 13.46 -18.33
N TYR A 534 7.35 12.25 -18.69
CA TYR A 534 6.13 11.99 -19.47
C TYR A 534 4.83 12.17 -18.69
N SER A 535 4.87 12.26 -17.38
CA SER A 535 3.68 12.45 -16.52
C SER A 535 3.58 13.84 -15.91
N LEU A 536 4.57 14.71 -16.11
CA LEU A 536 4.60 16.07 -15.53
C LEU A 536 3.41 16.93 -15.99
N GLU A 537 2.89 16.71 -17.19
CA GLU A 537 1.74 17.45 -17.72
C GLU A 537 0.46 17.23 -16.91
N LEU A 538 0.35 16.13 -16.13
CA LEU A 538 -0.76 15.90 -15.20
C LEU A 538 -0.95 17.06 -14.23
N PHE A 539 0.13 17.71 -13.81
CA PHE A 539 0.06 18.84 -12.87
C PHE A 539 -0.37 20.18 -13.51
N ALA A 540 -0.58 20.22 -14.82
CA ALA A 540 -1.27 21.33 -15.48
C ALA A 540 -2.80 21.29 -15.21
N ASP A 541 -3.37 20.13 -14.88
CA ASP A 541 -4.77 19.97 -14.51
C ASP A 541 -5.02 20.47 -13.07
N GLN A 542 -6.00 21.37 -12.91
CA GLN A 542 -6.38 21.92 -11.61
C GLN A 542 -6.86 20.84 -10.64
N ARG A 543 -7.56 19.84 -11.13
CA ARG A 543 -8.12 18.74 -10.30
C ARG A 543 -7.01 17.92 -9.65
N VAL A 544 -5.92 17.65 -10.38
CA VAL A 544 -4.74 16.95 -9.87
C VAL A 544 -4.04 17.79 -8.81
N ARG A 545 -3.93 19.11 -9.01
CA ARG A 545 -3.35 20.02 -8.02
C ARG A 545 -4.19 20.10 -6.75
N ASP A 546 -5.51 20.18 -6.86
CA ASP A 546 -6.41 20.17 -5.72
C ASP A 546 -6.29 18.83 -4.95
N ARG A 547 -6.14 17.72 -5.66
CA ARG A 547 -5.88 16.41 -5.04
C ARG A 547 -4.54 16.37 -4.31
N LEU A 548 -3.50 16.99 -4.86
CA LEU A 548 -2.20 17.10 -4.18
C LEU A 548 -2.34 17.86 -2.85
N VAL A 549 -3.08 18.99 -2.82
CA VAL A 549 -3.34 19.74 -1.57
C VAL A 549 -4.05 18.86 -0.55
N SER A 550 -5.15 18.19 -0.94
CA SER A 550 -5.89 17.30 -0.04
C SER A 550 -5.00 16.16 0.48
N THR A 551 -4.16 15.59 -0.40
CA THR A 551 -3.22 14.52 -0.03
C THR A 551 -2.21 15.00 1.02
N LEU A 552 -1.60 16.18 0.84
CA LEU A 552 -0.65 16.77 1.80
C LEU A 552 -1.29 16.98 3.17
N VAL A 553 -2.52 17.53 3.21
CA VAL A 553 -3.25 17.75 4.46
C VAL A 553 -3.57 16.42 5.15
N ARG A 554 -4.07 15.44 4.39
CA ARG A 554 -4.44 14.15 4.99
C ARG A 554 -3.25 13.30 5.39
N ALA A 555 -2.12 13.44 4.71
CA ALA A 555 -0.89 12.74 5.08
C ALA A 555 -0.41 13.12 6.49
N THR A 556 -0.49 14.40 6.85
CA THR A 556 -0.15 14.87 8.19
C THR A 556 -1.15 14.37 9.23
N ASP A 557 -2.45 14.55 8.99
CA ASP A 557 -3.53 14.04 9.88
C ASP A 557 -3.39 12.54 10.19
N LEU A 558 -2.85 11.76 9.25
CA LEU A 558 -2.71 10.30 9.35
C LEU A 558 -1.31 9.83 9.79
N GLY A 559 -0.42 10.73 10.17
CA GLY A 559 0.94 10.40 10.57
C GLY A 559 1.81 9.86 9.42
N LEU A 560 1.56 10.33 8.19
CA LEU A 560 2.35 10.06 6.98
C LEU A 560 3.22 11.25 6.59
N ALA A 561 3.51 12.17 7.53
CA ALA A 561 4.24 13.40 7.28
C ALA A 561 5.58 13.17 6.55
N ASN A 562 6.35 12.17 6.98
CA ASN A 562 7.62 11.83 6.31
C ASN A 562 7.43 11.43 4.84
N LYS A 563 6.32 10.75 4.50
CA LYS A 563 6.01 10.38 3.11
C LYS A 563 5.50 11.59 2.31
N ALA A 564 4.77 12.49 2.94
CA ALA A 564 4.32 13.73 2.30
C ALA A 564 5.52 14.57 1.79
N LEU A 565 6.67 14.50 2.46
CA LEU A 565 7.89 15.20 2.04
C LEU A 565 8.45 14.72 0.68
N TYR A 566 8.09 13.50 0.21
CA TYR A 566 8.42 13.06 -1.15
C TYR A 566 7.74 13.91 -2.24
N LEU A 567 6.64 14.57 -1.90
CA LEU A 567 5.93 15.47 -2.82
C LEU A 567 6.58 16.87 -2.92
N ARG A 568 7.67 17.15 -2.20
CA ARG A 568 8.36 18.43 -2.21
C ARG A 568 8.80 18.83 -3.62
N ASP A 569 9.42 17.93 -4.36
CA ASP A 569 9.93 18.22 -5.70
C ASP A 569 8.78 18.44 -6.70
N VAL A 570 7.65 17.76 -6.49
CA VAL A 570 6.40 18.00 -7.24
C VAL A 570 5.86 19.40 -6.96
N VAL A 571 5.84 19.80 -5.70
CA VAL A 571 5.41 21.16 -5.30
C VAL A 571 6.31 22.23 -5.91
N GLU A 572 7.63 22.00 -5.93
CA GLU A 572 8.60 22.91 -6.56
C GLU A 572 8.37 22.99 -8.08
N TYR A 573 8.11 21.85 -8.75
CA TYR A 573 7.75 21.83 -10.17
C TYR A 573 6.48 22.65 -10.44
N ILE A 574 5.42 22.48 -9.65
CA ILE A 574 4.17 23.22 -9.79
C ILE A 574 4.39 24.72 -9.53
N HIS A 575 5.21 25.07 -8.55
CA HIS A 575 5.56 26.46 -8.29
C HIS A 575 6.20 27.11 -9.52
N ASN A 576 7.13 26.41 -10.17
CA ASN A 576 7.77 26.88 -11.39
C ASN A 576 6.80 26.93 -12.59
N LEU A 577 5.86 25.99 -12.69
CA LEU A 577 4.84 25.92 -13.73
C LEU A 577 3.86 27.09 -13.63
N LEU A 578 3.34 27.38 -12.43
CA LEU A 578 2.32 28.40 -12.20
C LEU A 578 2.89 29.81 -12.03
N GLY A 579 4.15 29.91 -11.60
CA GLY A 579 4.83 31.13 -11.23
C GLY A 579 4.59 31.57 -9.77
N PRO A 580 5.53 32.33 -9.19
CA PRO A 580 5.58 32.65 -7.76
C PRO A 580 4.45 33.59 -7.29
N GLU A 581 3.74 34.22 -8.19
CA GLU A 581 2.64 35.16 -7.88
C GLU A 581 1.27 34.46 -7.71
N ARG A 582 1.23 33.14 -7.83
CA ARG A 582 -0.01 32.37 -7.68
C ARG A 582 -0.28 32.03 -6.21
N ILE A 583 -1.45 32.46 -5.72
CA ILE A 583 -1.91 32.18 -4.34
C ILE A 583 -1.98 30.68 -4.06
N GLU A 584 -2.26 29.90 -5.09
CA GLU A 584 -2.33 28.43 -5.02
C GLU A 584 -1.01 27.82 -4.53
N CYS A 585 0.14 28.39 -4.93
CA CYS A 585 1.46 27.95 -4.48
C CYS A 585 1.63 28.04 -2.95
N LEU A 586 0.99 29.00 -2.29
CA LEU A 586 1.02 29.11 -0.82
C LEU A 586 0.41 27.87 -0.15
N LYS A 587 -0.64 27.28 -0.73
CA LYS A 587 -1.30 26.09 -0.17
C LYS A 587 -0.38 24.86 -0.24
N PHE A 588 0.29 24.65 -1.37
CA PHE A 588 1.21 23.53 -1.54
C PHE A 588 2.39 23.62 -0.57
N HIS A 589 3.04 24.78 -0.52
CA HIS A 589 4.18 24.97 0.37
C HIS A 589 3.78 24.95 1.84
N ASN A 590 2.58 25.41 2.21
CA ASN A 590 2.06 25.27 3.57
C ASN A 590 1.87 23.77 3.94
N GLY A 591 1.39 22.94 3.01
CA GLY A 591 1.28 21.50 3.21
C GLY A 591 2.65 20.84 3.45
N ILE A 592 3.68 21.24 2.70
CA ILE A 592 5.06 20.75 2.91
C ILE A 592 5.65 21.28 4.24
N ALA A 593 5.41 22.56 4.60
CA ALA A 593 5.87 23.12 5.86
C ALA A 593 5.26 22.37 7.06
N HIS A 594 3.97 22.04 6.98
CA HIS A 594 3.28 21.24 7.99
C HIS A 594 3.81 19.80 8.05
N ALA A 595 4.13 19.21 6.89
CA ALA A 595 4.78 17.89 6.84
C ALA A 595 6.17 17.90 7.48
N TYR A 596 6.96 18.98 7.31
CA TYR A 596 8.24 19.14 8.02
C TYR A 596 8.03 19.24 9.54
N GLU A 597 7.02 19.99 9.98
CA GLU A 597 6.71 20.15 11.40
C GLU A 597 6.36 18.81 12.04
N ASP A 598 5.42 18.09 11.46
CA ASP A 598 4.95 16.79 11.96
C ASP A 598 6.00 15.67 11.84
N ALA A 599 6.91 15.78 10.87
CA ALA A 599 8.05 14.89 10.72
C ALA A 599 9.21 15.18 11.71
N GLY A 600 9.10 16.27 12.51
CA GLY A 600 10.11 16.68 13.49
C GLY A 600 11.25 17.53 12.93
N TYR A 601 11.22 17.94 11.65
CA TYR A 601 12.20 18.84 11.02
C TYR A 601 11.81 20.29 11.28
N LEU A 602 11.81 20.68 12.57
CA LEU A 602 11.26 21.95 13.04
C LEU A 602 12.01 23.18 12.51
N THR A 603 13.30 23.09 12.24
CA THR A 603 14.12 24.18 11.68
C THR A 603 13.71 24.48 10.23
N GLU A 604 13.51 23.45 9.43
CA GLU A 604 13.06 23.53 8.05
C GLU A 604 11.63 24.08 7.98
N ALA A 605 10.75 23.62 8.87
CA ALA A 605 9.38 24.12 9.00
C ALA A 605 9.35 25.61 9.31
N ILE A 606 10.12 26.08 10.30
CA ILE A 606 10.23 27.48 10.66
C ILE A 606 10.67 28.31 9.46
N THR A 607 11.75 27.92 8.79
CA THR A 607 12.30 28.61 7.63
C THR A 607 11.27 28.77 6.53
N MET A 608 10.54 27.70 6.25
CA MET A 608 9.50 27.69 5.21
C MET A 608 8.30 28.55 5.60
N TYR A 609 7.82 28.48 6.84
CA TYR A 609 6.72 29.35 7.31
C TYR A 609 7.09 30.84 7.29
N GLU A 610 8.30 31.21 7.68
CA GLU A 610 8.77 32.62 7.61
C GLU A 610 8.73 33.13 6.17
N GLN A 611 9.20 32.33 5.21
CA GLN A 611 9.13 32.66 3.79
C GLN A 611 7.70 32.81 3.31
N LEU A 612 6.84 31.82 3.62
CA LEU A 612 5.43 31.79 3.24
C LEU A 612 4.64 32.98 3.81
N ILE A 613 4.93 33.42 5.04
CA ILE A 613 4.33 34.59 5.65
C ILE A 613 4.74 35.87 4.88
N THR A 614 5.99 35.94 4.44
CA THR A 614 6.49 37.07 3.65
C THR A 614 5.77 37.15 2.31
N ASP A 615 5.66 36.00 1.59
CA ASP A 615 4.98 35.94 0.31
C ASP A 615 3.46 36.17 0.44
N SER A 616 2.83 35.57 1.47
CA SER A 616 1.41 35.76 1.75
C SER A 616 1.07 37.23 2.09
N LYS A 617 1.91 37.94 2.87
CA LYS A 617 1.74 39.36 3.13
C LYS A 617 1.81 40.20 1.84
N ARG A 618 2.74 39.85 0.94
CA ARG A 618 2.93 40.52 -0.34
C ARG A 618 1.74 40.32 -1.28
N LEU A 619 1.22 39.06 -1.36
CA LEU A 619 0.16 38.66 -2.30
C LEU A 619 -1.26 38.96 -1.79
N LEU A 620 -1.52 38.76 -0.50
CA LEU A 620 -2.86 38.76 0.10
C LEU A 620 -3.05 39.87 1.14
N GLY A 621 -1.94 40.47 1.61
CA GLY A 621 -1.98 41.46 2.69
C GLY A 621 -1.84 40.85 4.09
N ASN A 622 -1.59 41.74 5.05
CA ASN A 622 -1.27 41.38 6.43
C ASN A 622 -2.44 40.76 7.21
N SER A 623 -3.68 41.12 6.83
CA SER A 623 -4.91 40.73 7.54
C SER A 623 -5.63 39.55 6.88
N SER A 624 -5.04 38.95 5.83
CA SER A 624 -5.68 37.78 5.17
C SER A 624 -5.75 36.58 6.11
N GLU A 625 -6.77 35.78 5.93
CA GLU A 625 -6.96 34.54 6.70
C GLU A 625 -5.76 33.59 6.49
N THR A 626 -5.27 33.46 5.25
CA THR A 626 -4.10 32.64 4.92
C THR A 626 -2.86 33.13 5.67
N THR A 627 -2.60 34.46 5.69
CA THR A 627 -1.47 35.02 6.44
C THR A 627 -1.58 34.77 7.94
N SER A 628 -2.81 34.85 8.48
CA SER A 628 -3.09 34.55 9.89
C SER A 628 -2.89 33.06 10.22
N THR A 629 -3.30 32.14 9.32
CA THR A 629 -3.09 30.71 9.47
C THR A 629 -1.61 30.35 9.48
N LEU A 630 -0.84 30.90 8.53
CA LEU A 630 0.61 30.65 8.46
C LEU A 630 1.34 31.15 9.71
N ARG A 631 0.92 32.31 10.28
CA ARG A 631 1.46 32.80 11.56
C ARG A 631 1.13 31.88 12.73
N ASN A 632 -0.11 31.35 12.79
CA ASN A 632 -0.49 30.43 13.83
C ASN A 632 0.36 29.15 13.77
N ASN A 633 0.61 28.62 12.57
CA ASN A 633 1.46 27.44 12.38
C ASN A 633 2.90 27.75 12.82
N LEU A 634 3.48 28.88 12.40
CA LEU A 634 4.82 29.30 12.84
C LEU A 634 4.90 29.44 14.36
N ALA A 635 3.89 30.04 14.98
CA ALA A 635 3.85 30.19 16.43
C ALA A 635 3.82 28.84 17.16
N GLY A 636 3.03 27.88 16.65
CA GLY A 636 3.01 26.50 17.15
C GLY A 636 4.37 25.83 17.03
N THR A 637 5.03 25.96 15.88
CA THR A 637 6.36 25.41 15.64
C THR A 637 7.41 26.05 16.56
N TYR A 638 7.35 27.36 16.85
CA TYR A 638 8.23 27.99 17.82
C TYR A 638 8.03 27.48 19.25
N VAL A 639 6.77 27.21 19.63
CA VAL A 639 6.46 26.58 20.93
C VAL A 639 7.05 25.16 20.98
N ALA A 640 6.94 24.39 19.91
CA ALA A 640 7.50 23.04 19.83
C ALA A 640 9.02 22.98 19.95
N VAL A 641 9.74 24.01 19.45
CA VAL A 641 11.22 24.13 19.63
C VAL A 641 11.61 24.77 20.98
N GLY A 642 10.65 25.12 21.83
CA GLY A 642 10.91 25.77 23.12
C GLY A 642 11.12 27.29 23.05
N ARG A 643 10.91 27.94 21.88
CA ARG A 643 10.99 29.40 21.69
C ARG A 643 9.67 30.07 22.09
N LEU A 644 9.23 29.86 23.34
CA LEU A 644 7.90 30.23 23.86
C LEU A 644 7.57 31.71 23.70
N ASN A 645 8.53 32.61 24.00
CA ASN A 645 8.28 34.06 23.94
C ASN A 645 7.97 34.53 22.51
N GLU A 646 8.64 33.96 21.53
CA GLU A 646 8.43 34.30 20.11
C GLU A 646 7.08 33.77 19.62
N GLY A 647 6.73 32.54 20.01
CA GLY A 647 5.41 31.95 19.72
C GLY A 647 4.27 32.78 20.31
N ILE A 648 4.37 33.20 21.58
CA ILE A 648 3.37 34.06 22.26
C ILE A 648 3.22 35.39 21.54
N THR A 649 4.34 36.05 21.19
CA THR A 649 4.30 37.33 20.47
C THR A 649 3.51 37.23 19.15
N ILE A 650 3.73 36.16 18.38
CA ILE A 650 3.01 35.94 17.12
C ILE A 650 1.53 35.69 17.36
N TYR A 651 1.16 34.90 18.38
CA TYR A 651 -0.23 34.68 18.73
C TYR A 651 -0.94 35.99 19.12
N GLU A 652 -0.30 36.85 19.91
CA GLU A 652 -0.85 38.14 20.29
C GLU A 652 -1.05 39.05 19.06
N GLU A 653 -0.11 39.06 18.10
CA GLU A 653 -0.26 39.79 16.83
C GLU A 653 -1.45 39.25 16.01
N VAL A 654 -1.64 37.94 15.93
CA VAL A 654 -2.76 37.35 15.19
C VAL A 654 -4.09 37.74 15.81
N VAL A 655 -4.20 37.69 17.14
CA VAL A 655 -5.44 38.08 17.87
C VAL A 655 -5.71 39.58 17.64
N SER A 656 -4.71 40.42 17.76
CA SER A 656 -4.82 41.87 17.55
C SER A 656 -5.29 42.22 16.13
N ASN A 657 -4.73 41.56 15.12
CA ASN A 657 -5.11 41.78 13.71
C ASN A 657 -6.54 41.29 13.41
N ARG A 658 -7.01 40.21 14.03
CA ARG A 658 -8.39 39.73 13.88
C ARG A 658 -9.41 40.65 14.55
N THR A 659 -9.09 41.18 15.73
CA THR A 659 -9.96 42.14 16.42
C THR A 659 -10.05 43.47 15.65
N ALA A 660 -8.97 43.94 15.05
CA ALA A 660 -8.97 45.14 14.20
C ALA A 660 -9.73 44.97 12.88
N ALA A 661 -9.86 43.76 12.37
CA ALA A 661 -10.60 43.45 11.13
C ALA A 661 -12.12 43.33 11.36
N VAL A 662 -12.57 43.13 12.60
CA VAL A 662 -14.00 42.98 12.99
C VAL A 662 -14.57 44.34 13.51
N SER A 663 -13.70 45.28 13.89
CA SER A 663 -14.07 46.65 14.25
C SER A 663 -14.09 47.57 13.02
#